data_0e47210015598f8e93156285fbf0be7a
#
_entry.id   0e47210015598f8e93156285fbf0be7a
#
_cell.length_a   1.000
_cell.length_b   1.000
_cell.length_c   1.000
_cell.angle_alpha   90.00
_cell.angle_beta   90.00
_cell.angle_gamma   90.00
#
_symmetry.space_group_name_H-M   'P 1'
#
loop_
_entity.id
_entity.type
_entity.pdbx_description
1 polymer ?
#
loop_
_entity_poly.entity_id
_entity_poly.type
_entity_poly.pdbx_seq_one_letter_code
_entity_poly.pdbx_strand_id
1 'polypeptide(L)'
;MRLILISMMILFFSGLCSFFTGRNPRFANIVGAGGTVLGCLIGLVPAATVLWTGRTVAIHRPWQVPFGSFSLQIDALSAFFLFTILILSAVAAIYGNTYLWEYRKRKNLGASWLFFNILVASMILVVISHNGMLFLMAWEIMSLASFFLVTFEDEDENVRRAGWIYLVATHIGTALLFVLFILLAHKGPSLDFGHFISFGLNGTSMAGLAFLLSVIGFGTKAGFMPFHVWLPEAHPAAPSHVSAVMSGVMIKTGIYGLLRTLTFLGQPEPWWGWLLIAIGLGSGILGVLFALAQHDLKRLLAYSSVENVGIITLGLGLGVLGLSLNQPVLAVLGFGGGLLHVLNHALFKGLLFLGAGAVLHATGVRNVEQLGGLMRQMPWTGTIFLIGSFAICGLPPLNGFVSEFLIYVGAFMGTGLSGVSLSSVGVITGLAAIGGLAAACFTKAFGIVFLGEPRRTPALLGHEIGWGMRIPMMFLAFGCLAIGFFAPIVISAMAPVIGNVTGLLKIDIDTHLAVVTVPLQRVTALSCIFILILGFLIYLRRHLLSDRTPAQCNTWDCGFVRPTARMQYTASSYAQPITTMFGFFLQTHRKIHAPRGLFPVKASLHTHTDDVFLRGLFLPIFRGIERILLPLHWLQQGRVQIYILYVAVTILALLIWNLR
;
A
#
# COMPACT_ATOMS: atom_id res chain seq x y z
N MET A 1 -16.09 17.27 14.30
CA MET A 1 -15.45 18.06 13.26
C MET A 1 -14.38 19.02 13.79
N ARG A 2 -14.60 19.82 14.88
CA ARG A 2 -13.58 20.76 15.41
C ARG A 2 -12.20 20.11 15.65
N LEU A 3 -12.18 18.92 16.30
CA LEU A 3 -10.92 18.23 16.59
C LEU A 3 -10.13 17.82 15.32
N ILE A 4 -10.82 17.44 14.23
CA ILE A 4 -10.11 17.11 12.98
C ILE A 4 -9.51 18.34 12.32
N LEU A 5 -10.19 19.49 12.38
CA LEU A 5 -9.64 20.77 11.89
C LEU A 5 -8.43 21.18 12.73
N ILE A 6 -8.48 21.01 14.05
CA ILE A 6 -7.34 21.26 14.95
C ILE A 6 -6.18 20.33 14.60
N SER A 7 -6.44 19.04 14.38
CA SER A 7 -5.46 18.06 13.93
C SER A 7 -4.75 18.53 12.64
N MET A 8 -5.52 18.94 11.63
CA MET A 8 -4.97 19.43 10.36
C MET A 8 -4.16 20.71 10.54
N MET A 9 -4.62 21.65 11.39
CA MET A 9 -3.86 22.87 11.70
C MET A 9 -2.53 22.55 12.38
N ILE A 10 -2.52 21.61 13.35
CA ILE A 10 -1.28 21.18 14.02
C ILE A 10 -0.30 20.59 13.00
N LEU A 11 -0.77 19.71 12.11
CA LEU A 11 0.05 19.13 11.05
C LEU A 11 0.64 20.24 10.16
N PHE A 12 -0.18 21.16 9.70
CA PHE A 12 0.27 22.24 8.80
C PHE A 12 1.29 23.17 9.48
N PHE A 13 0.97 23.68 10.66
CA PHE A 13 1.84 24.65 11.36
C PHE A 13 3.12 23.99 11.89
N SER A 14 3.08 22.74 12.35
CA SER A 14 4.29 22.04 12.76
C SER A 14 5.20 21.73 11.57
N GLY A 15 4.64 21.41 10.41
CA GLY A 15 5.38 21.26 9.16
C GLY A 15 6.07 22.57 8.76
N LEU A 16 5.35 23.69 8.74
CA LEU A 16 5.91 25.02 8.46
C LEU A 16 7.00 25.41 9.46
N CYS A 17 6.73 25.25 10.76
CA CYS A 17 7.71 25.54 11.80
C CYS A 17 8.98 24.71 11.63
N SER A 18 8.83 23.40 11.33
CA SER A 18 9.95 22.53 11.02
C SER A 18 10.76 23.02 9.82
N PHE A 19 10.11 23.46 8.75
CA PHE A 19 10.76 24.00 7.56
C PHE A 19 11.58 25.26 7.85
N PHE A 20 10.98 26.26 8.51
CA PHE A 20 11.67 27.52 8.84
C PHE A 20 12.80 27.34 9.86
N THR A 21 12.71 26.31 10.70
CA THR A 21 13.77 25.96 11.66
C THR A 21 14.77 24.94 11.13
N GLY A 22 14.76 24.65 9.85
CA GLY A 22 15.61 23.64 9.19
C GLY A 22 17.13 23.83 9.39
N ARG A 23 17.58 25.05 9.75
CA ARG A 23 18.97 25.33 10.15
C ARG A 23 19.38 24.62 11.45
N ASN A 24 18.41 24.29 12.33
CA ASN A 24 18.62 23.48 13.52
C ASN A 24 17.96 22.11 13.32
N PRO A 25 18.71 21.09 12.84
CA PRO A 25 18.14 19.79 12.51
C PRO A 25 17.46 19.08 13.68
N ARG A 26 17.92 19.30 14.93
CA ARG A 26 17.31 18.70 16.13
C ARG A 26 15.92 19.26 16.36
N PHE A 27 15.80 20.58 16.38
CA PHE A 27 14.52 21.25 16.61
C PHE A 27 13.53 20.96 15.48
N ALA A 28 13.95 21.09 14.21
CA ALA A 28 13.14 20.76 13.05
C ALA A 28 12.61 19.33 13.11
N ASN A 29 13.46 18.37 13.44
CA ASN A 29 13.10 16.95 13.53
C ASN A 29 12.07 16.68 14.65
N ILE A 30 12.27 17.25 15.85
CA ILE A 30 11.36 17.08 16.99
C ILE A 30 10.01 17.74 16.72
N VAL A 31 9.99 18.97 16.19
CA VAL A 31 8.75 19.71 15.91
C VAL A 31 7.96 19.06 14.79
N GLY A 32 8.63 18.65 13.70
CA GLY A 32 7.98 17.97 12.59
C GLY A 32 7.37 16.62 12.98
N ALA A 33 8.16 15.75 13.60
CA ALA A 33 7.68 14.45 14.07
C ALA A 33 6.66 14.55 15.20
N GLY A 34 6.94 15.40 16.21
CA GLY A 34 6.04 15.62 17.36
C GLY A 34 4.70 16.21 16.95
N GLY A 35 4.71 17.16 16.00
CA GLY A 35 3.48 17.73 15.43
C GLY A 35 2.66 16.69 14.66
N THR A 36 3.32 15.79 13.89
CA THR A 36 2.63 14.68 13.25
C THR A 36 1.96 13.78 14.27
N VAL A 37 2.69 13.35 15.29
CA VAL A 37 2.15 12.44 16.33
C VAL A 37 0.97 13.10 17.05
N LEU A 38 1.13 14.34 17.50
CA LEU A 38 0.09 15.08 18.21
C LEU A 38 -1.16 15.29 17.34
N GLY A 39 -0.98 15.72 16.10
CA GLY A 39 -2.07 15.89 15.14
C GLY A 39 -2.82 14.59 14.89
N CYS A 40 -2.08 13.49 14.67
CA CYS A 40 -2.69 12.17 14.47
C CYS A 40 -3.47 11.69 15.72
N LEU A 41 -2.93 11.85 16.92
CA LEU A 41 -3.62 11.45 18.15
C LEU A 41 -4.92 12.23 18.37
N ILE A 42 -4.92 13.54 18.12
CA ILE A 42 -6.13 14.36 18.21
C ILE A 42 -7.16 13.94 17.16
N GLY A 43 -6.71 13.67 15.94
CA GLY A 43 -7.57 13.21 14.83
C GLY A 43 -8.17 11.82 15.05
N LEU A 44 -7.51 10.95 15.81
CA LEU A 44 -8.03 9.61 16.15
C LEU A 44 -9.31 9.66 16.98
N VAL A 45 -9.47 10.70 17.83
CA VAL A 45 -10.66 10.80 18.72
C VAL A 45 -11.96 10.86 17.91
N PRO A 46 -12.17 11.79 16.95
CA PRO A 46 -13.39 11.80 16.16
C PRO A 46 -13.54 10.57 15.25
N ALA A 47 -12.46 10.01 14.72
CA ALA A 47 -12.51 8.79 13.92
C ALA A 47 -13.04 7.60 14.74
N ALA A 48 -12.48 7.37 15.93
CA ALA A 48 -12.92 6.32 16.84
C ALA A 48 -14.36 6.54 17.31
N THR A 49 -14.74 7.79 17.61
CA THR A 49 -16.10 8.12 18.04
C THR A 49 -17.14 7.78 16.96
N VAL A 50 -16.87 8.13 15.69
CA VAL A 50 -17.78 7.83 14.59
C VAL A 50 -17.87 6.32 14.34
N LEU A 51 -16.74 5.59 14.38
CA LEU A 51 -16.74 4.13 14.25
C LEU A 51 -17.54 3.45 15.35
N TRP A 52 -17.45 3.95 16.59
CA TRP A 52 -18.16 3.37 17.73
C TRP A 52 -19.64 3.69 17.73
N THR A 53 -20.01 4.95 17.44
CA THR A 53 -21.40 5.44 17.56
C THR A 53 -22.18 5.27 16.25
N GLY A 54 -21.53 5.12 15.11
CA GLY A 54 -22.14 5.14 13.78
C GLY A 54 -22.70 6.53 13.37
N ARG A 55 -22.48 7.58 14.19
CA ARG A 55 -23.06 8.91 13.94
C ARG A 55 -22.16 9.72 13.01
N THR A 56 -22.72 10.15 11.89
CA THR A 56 -22.03 11.02 10.93
C THR A 56 -21.88 12.43 11.48
N VAL A 57 -20.71 13.04 11.25
CA VAL A 57 -20.41 14.42 11.64
C VAL A 57 -20.05 15.22 10.38
N ALA A 58 -20.75 16.33 10.11
CA ALA A 58 -20.55 17.13 8.91
C ALA A 58 -20.39 18.62 9.23
N ILE A 59 -19.70 19.34 8.34
CA ILE A 59 -19.67 20.79 8.24
C ILE A 59 -19.84 21.14 6.76
N HIS A 60 -20.74 22.09 6.49
CA HIS A 60 -20.91 22.66 5.16
C HIS A 60 -20.81 24.18 5.26
N ARG A 61 -19.97 24.78 4.41
CA ARG A 61 -19.80 26.24 4.28
C ARG A 61 -19.77 26.59 2.80
N PRO A 62 -20.56 27.57 2.37
CA PRO A 62 -20.51 28.07 1.00
C PRO A 62 -19.10 28.64 0.73
N TRP A 63 -18.60 28.40 -0.46
CA TRP A 63 -17.31 28.87 -0.92
C TRP A 63 -17.49 29.62 -2.23
N GLN A 64 -16.81 30.75 -2.41
CA GLN A 64 -16.95 31.58 -3.62
C GLN A 64 -16.20 31.02 -4.84
N VAL A 65 -15.54 29.88 -4.71
CA VAL A 65 -14.90 29.19 -5.85
C VAL A 65 -16.00 28.57 -6.73
N PRO A 66 -15.95 28.74 -8.06
CA PRO A 66 -16.94 28.12 -8.96
C PRO A 66 -17.06 26.61 -8.72
N PHE A 67 -18.30 26.12 -8.62
CA PHE A 67 -18.65 24.70 -8.39
C PHE A 67 -18.13 24.11 -7.07
N GLY A 68 -17.43 24.88 -6.19
CA GLY A 68 -16.87 24.44 -4.93
C GLY A 68 -17.75 24.76 -3.72
N SER A 69 -17.65 23.93 -2.72
CA SER A 69 -18.08 24.21 -1.35
C SER A 69 -17.06 23.67 -0.37
N PHE A 70 -16.91 24.30 0.80
CA PHE A 70 -16.12 23.74 1.90
C PHE A 70 -17.03 22.77 2.66
N SER A 71 -17.19 21.57 2.10
CA SER A 71 -18.05 20.52 2.66
C SER A 71 -17.18 19.37 3.13
N LEU A 72 -17.21 19.08 4.43
CA LEU A 72 -16.49 18.02 5.10
C LEU A 72 -17.46 17.11 5.84
N GLN A 73 -17.29 15.80 5.71
CA GLN A 73 -18.09 14.80 6.39
C GLN A 73 -17.24 13.64 6.87
N ILE A 74 -17.54 13.14 8.06
CA ILE A 74 -16.96 11.91 8.60
C ILE A 74 -18.12 10.95 8.84
N ASP A 75 -18.33 10.03 7.93
CA ASP A 75 -19.20 8.85 8.07
C ASP A 75 -18.36 7.62 8.48
N ALA A 76 -18.98 6.45 8.60
CA ALA A 76 -18.29 5.25 9.02
C ALA A 76 -17.15 4.84 8.06
N LEU A 77 -17.36 5.00 6.73
CA LEU A 77 -16.35 4.70 5.72
C LEU A 77 -15.16 5.65 5.85
N SER A 78 -15.40 6.97 5.89
CA SER A 78 -14.36 7.97 6.09
C SER A 78 -13.61 7.76 7.40
N ALA A 79 -14.32 7.46 8.49
CA ALA A 79 -13.74 7.22 9.81
C ALA A 79 -12.80 6.01 9.82
N PHE A 80 -13.13 4.94 9.11
CA PHE A 80 -12.29 3.75 8.98
C PHE A 80 -10.95 4.03 8.28
N PHE A 81 -11.00 4.73 7.13
CA PHE A 81 -9.77 5.11 6.42
C PHE A 81 -8.98 6.15 7.22
N LEU A 82 -9.65 7.12 7.84
CA LEU A 82 -9.04 8.12 8.70
C LEU A 82 -8.30 7.48 9.88
N PHE A 83 -8.92 6.51 10.58
CA PHE A 83 -8.32 5.75 11.66
C PHE A 83 -7.03 5.04 11.22
N THR A 84 -7.08 4.37 10.07
CA THR A 84 -5.95 3.66 9.50
C THR A 84 -4.80 4.60 9.12
N ILE A 85 -5.11 5.75 8.48
CA ILE A 85 -4.14 6.77 8.08
C ILE A 85 -3.43 7.34 9.31
N LEU A 86 -4.19 7.72 10.34
CA LEU A 86 -3.65 8.39 11.52
C LEU A 86 -2.74 7.50 12.36
N ILE A 87 -3.12 6.24 12.56
CA ILE A 87 -2.29 5.27 13.30
C ILE A 87 -0.95 5.06 12.59
N LEU A 88 -0.97 4.71 11.31
CA LEU A 88 0.26 4.41 10.62
C LEU A 88 1.15 5.64 10.45
N SER A 89 0.56 6.82 10.22
CA SER A 89 1.32 8.08 10.08
C SER A 89 2.00 8.47 11.40
N ALA A 90 1.32 8.32 12.54
CA ALA A 90 1.92 8.58 13.86
C ALA A 90 3.11 7.63 14.13
N VAL A 91 2.93 6.34 13.87
CA VAL A 91 3.98 5.32 14.07
C VAL A 91 5.16 5.58 13.13
N ALA A 92 4.90 5.90 11.87
CA ALA A 92 5.94 6.24 10.88
C ALA A 92 6.68 7.53 11.26
N ALA A 93 6.02 8.52 11.87
CA ALA A 93 6.67 9.74 12.33
C ALA A 93 7.64 9.47 13.51
N ILE A 94 7.24 8.64 14.48
CA ILE A 94 8.15 8.24 15.59
C ILE A 94 9.38 7.53 15.04
N TYR A 95 9.20 6.60 14.10
CA TYR A 95 10.31 5.92 13.44
C TYR A 95 11.18 6.89 12.65
N GLY A 96 10.55 7.76 11.84
CA GLY A 96 11.20 8.74 10.96
C GLY A 96 12.09 9.71 11.73
N ASN A 97 11.71 10.08 12.96
CA ASN A 97 12.50 10.96 13.83
C ASN A 97 13.91 10.42 14.08
N THR A 98 14.06 9.10 14.28
CA THR A 98 15.36 8.46 14.46
C THR A 98 16.02 8.14 13.11
N TYR A 99 15.25 7.63 12.15
CA TYR A 99 15.76 7.23 10.84
C TYR A 99 16.36 8.41 10.05
N LEU A 100 15.69 9.57 9.99
CA LEU A 100 16.17 10.74 9.26
C LEU A 100 17.39 11.40 9.89
N TRP A 101 17.71 11.11 11.17
CA TRP A 101 18.85 11.73 11.86
C TRP A 101 20.20 11.49 11.17
N GLU A 102 20.35 10.40 10.43
CA GLU A 102 21.57 10.14 9.66
C GLU A 102 21.79 11.15 8.53
N TYR A 103 20.70 11.63 7.93
CA TYR A 103 20.70 12.56 6.79
C TYR A 103 20.90 14.03 7.20
N ARG A 104 20.97 14.35 8.51
CA ARG A 104 21.01 15.73 9.04
C ARG A 104 22.13 16.62 8.50
N LYS A 105 23.23 16.04 8.01
CA LYS A 105 24.35 16.78 7.42
C LYS A 105 24.24 16.96 5.90
N ARG A 106 23.37 16.19 5.24
CA ARG A 106 23.26 16.15 3.77
C ARG A 106 21.95 16.75 3.28
N LYS A 107 20.88 16.65 4.07
CA LYS A 107 19.52 17.04 3.66
C LYS A 107 18.87 17.96 4.66
N ASN A 108 17.96 18.81 4.17
CA ASN A 108 17.12 19.66 5.02
C ASN A 108 15.96 18.80 5.60
N LEU A 109 16.11 18.41 6.88
CA LEU A 109 15.09 17.60 7.56
C LEU A 109 13.77 18.37 7.73
N GLY A 110 13.84 19.70 7.87
CA GLY A 110 12.63 20.53 7.99
C GLY A 110 11.76 20.48 6.73
N ALA A 111 12.36 20.48 5.54
CA ALA A 111 11.63 20.32 4.28
C ALA A 111 10.98 18.94 4.18
N SER A 112 11.69 17.87 4.58
CA SER A 112 11.13 16.53 4.62
C SER A 112 9.91 16.44 5.53
N TRP A 113 9.97 17.03 6.73
CA TRP A 113 8.85 17.05 7.67
C TRP A 113 7.69 17.92 7.19
N LEU A 114 7.96 19.04 6.50
CA LEU A 114 6.91 19.84 5.88
C LEU A 114 6.08 19.00 4.91
N PHE A 115 6.74 18.34 3.95
CA PHE A 115 6.04 17.52 2.97
C PHE A 115 5.40 16.27 3.59
N PHE A 116 5.99 15.68 4.63
CA PHE A 116 5.38 14.56 5.34
C PHE A 116 4.09 14.99 6.06
N ASN A 117 4.10 16.12 6.76
CA ASN A 117 2.92 16.64 7.44
C ASN A 117 1.83 17.09 6.44
N ILE A 118 2.21 17.69 5.31
CA ILE A 118 1.28 18.02 4.22
C ILE A 118 0.69 16.73 3.62
N LEU A 119 1.49 15.69 3.42
CA LEU A 119 1.00 14.39 2.95
C LEU A 119 -0.06 13.82 3.90
N VAL A 120 0.19 13.81 5.20
CA VAL A 120 -0.78 13.30 6.19
C VAL A 120 -2.04 14.16 6.21
N ALA A 121 -1.91 15.50 6.24
CA ALA A 121 -3.04 16.41 6.23
C ALA A 121 -3.89 16.28 4.95
N SER A 122 -3.25 16.11 3.78
CA SER A 122 -3.95 15.92 2.52
C SER A 122 -4.69 14.57 2.45
N MET A 123 -4.10 13.49 2.97
CA MET A 123 -4.80 12.19 3.09
C MET A 123 -6.03 12.29 4.00
N ILE A 124 -5.93 13.00 5.13
CA ILE A 124 -7.08 13.29 6.00
C ILE A 124 -8.15 14.03 5.18
N LEU A 125 -7.76 15.11 4.49
CA LEU A 125 -8.69 15.93 3.73
C LEU A 125 -9.37 15.15 2.60
N VAL A 126 -8.65 14.29 1.89
CA VAL A 126 -9.22 13.40 0.85
C VAL A 126 -10.35 12.55 1.40
N VAL A 127 -10.15 11.88 2.54
CA VAL A 127 -11.16 10.95 3.07
C VAL A 127 -12.35 11.62 3.77
N ILE A 128 -12.23 12.90 4.14
CA ILE A 128 -13.33 13.65 4.76
C ILE A 128 -13.98 14.65 3.82
N SER A 129 -13.43 14.90 2.63
CA SER A 129 -14.03 15.80 1.63
C SER A 129 -15.37 15.28 1.14
N HIS A 130 -16.37 16.15 1.12
CA HIS A 130 -17.74 15.87 0.67
C HIS A 130 -18.15 16.74 -0.53
N ASN A 131 -17.15 17.28 -1.24
CA ASN A 131 -17.28 18.03 -2.48
C ASN A 131 -16.16 17.60 -3.44
N GLY A 132 -16.49 17.38 -4.72
CA GLY A 132 -15.58 16.87 -5.74
C GLY A 132 -14.40 17.80 -6.02
N MET A 133 -14.60 19.13 -5.99
CA MET A 133 -13.50 20.08 -6.19
C MET A 133 -12.52 20.05 -5.02
N LEU A 134 -13.03 20.09 -3.78
CA LEU A 134 -12.20 20.00 -2.58
C LEU A 134 -11.44 18.66 -2.51
N PHE A 135 -12.10 17.57 -2.91
CA PHE A 135 -11.49 16.24 -3.01
C PHE A 135 -10.31 16.25 -3.99
N LEU A 136 -10.49 16.78 -5.21
CA LEU A 136 -9.45 16.82 -6.24
C LEU A 136 -8.28 17.73 -5.84
N MET A 137 -8.54 18.87 -5.18
CA MET A 137 -7.47 19.73 -4.64
C MET A 137 -6.64 18.98 -3.59
N ALA A 138 -7.30 18.31 -2.63
CA ALA A 138 -6.61 17.50 -1.62
C ALA A 138 -5.82 16.35 -2.24
N TRP A 139 -6.36 15.72 -3.28
CA TRP A 139 -5.73 14.65 -4.03
C TRP A 139 -4.44 15.08 -4.74
N GLU A 140 -4.45 16.25 -5.37
CA GLU A 140 -3.25 16.82 -6.00
C GLU A 140 -2.20 17.25 -4.97
N ILE A 141 -2.60 17.87 -3.86
CA ILE A 141 -1.67 18.20 -2.76
C ILE A 141 -1.01 16.92 -2.22
N MET A 142 -1.77 15.83 -2.05
CA MET A 142 -1.25 14.52 -1.65
C MET A 142 -0.22 13.99 -2.65
N SER A 143 -0.49 14.12 -3.94
CA SER A 143 0.40 13.64 -5.01
C SER A 143 1.68 14.45 -5.08
N LEU A 144 1.62 15.78 -4.98
CA LEU A 144 2.78 16.64 -4.98
C LEU A 144 3.64 16.49 -3.71
N ALA A 145 3.00 16.43 -2.53
CA ALA A 145 3.73 16.21 -1.28
C ALA A 145 4.51 14.88 -1.29
N SER A 146 3.89 13.81 -1.77
CA SER A 146 4.58 12.52 -1.90
C SER A 146 5.65 12.51 -2.98
N PHE A 147 5.51 13.26 -4.08
CA PHE A 147 6.57 13.44 -5.08
C PHE A 147 7.86 13.99 -4.46
N PHE A 148 7.76 15.08 -3.67
CA PHE A 148 8.93 15.66 -2.99
C PHE A 148 9.53 14.70 -1.95
N LEU A 149 8.73 13.84 -1.33
CA LEU A 149 9.23 12.81 -0.42
C LEU A 149 9.89 11.64 -1.15
N VAL A 150 9.39 11.25 -2.32
CA VAL A 150 10.01 10.22 -3.17
C VAL A 150 11.36 10.69 -3.68
N THR A 151 11.47 11.96 -4.06
CA THR A 151 12.71 12.58 -4.55
C THR A 151 13.64 13.10 -3.45
N PHE A 152 13.56 12.53 -2.23
CA PHE A 152 14.37 12.95 -1.09
C PHE A 152 15.90 12.88 -1.35
N GLU A 153 16.36 11.82 -2.02
CA GLU A 153 17.75 11.65 -2.45
C GLU A 153 17.92 12.07 -3.93
N ASP A 154 17.58 13.33 -4.23
CA ASP A 154 17.49 13.90 -5.57
C ASP A 154 18.82 13.99 -6.32
N GLU A 155 19.97 13.75 -5.68
CA GLU A 155 21.27 13.63 -6.32
C GLU A 155 21.35 12.37 -7.22
N ASP A 156 20.64 11.30 -6.86
CA ASP A 156 20.61 10.06 -7.64
C ASP A 156 19.65 10.19 -8.84
N GLU A 157 20.16 9.93 -10.03
CA GLU A 157 19.39 9.95 -11.28
C GLU A 157 18.22 8.96 -11.27
N ASN A 158 18.41 7.78 -10.67
CA ASN A 158 17.36 6.78 -10.55
C ASN A 158 16.22 7.27 -9.67
N VAL A 159 16.53 8.01 -8.61
CA VAL A 159 15.51 8.63 -7.72
C VAL A 159 14.73 9.71 -8.45
N ARG A 160 15.39 10.58 -9.23
CA ARG A 160 14.70 11.58 -10.05
C ARG A 160 13.80 10.92 -11.10
N ARG A 161 14.28 9.87 -11.76
CA ARG A 161 13.49 9.09 -12.72
C ARG A 161 12.28 8.44 -12.06
N ALA A 162 12.44 7.86 -10.89
CA ALA A 162 11.34 7.28 -10.12
C ALA A 162 10.28 8.33 -9.76
N GLY A 163 10.72 9.53 -9.34
CA GLY A 163 9.85 10.67 -9.09
C GLY A 163 9.06 11.08 -10.34
N TRP A 164 9.70 11.16 -11.50
CA TRP A 164 9.03 11.48 -12.77
C TRP A 164 7.97 10.44 -13.15
N ILE A 165 8.30 9.16 -13.10
CA ILE A 165 7.34 8.08 -13.40
C ILE A 165 6.14 8.19 -12.45
N TYR A 166 6.38 8.43 -11.16
CA TYR A 166 5.35 8.64 -10.16
C TYR A 166 4.45 9.82 -10.51
N LEU A 167 5.04 11.00 -10.79
CA LEU A 167 4.31 12.23 -11.07
C LEU A 167 3.43 12.09 -12.31
N VAL A 168 3.98 11.58 -13.41
CA VAL A 168 3.24 11.39 -14.66
C VAL A 168 2.08 10.41 -14.49
N ALA A 169 2.33 9.27 -13.85
CA ALA A 169 1.28 8.26 -13.63
C ALA A 169 0.13 8.82 -12.78
N THR A 170 0.45 9.54 -11.69
CA THR A 170 -0.58 10.12 -10.81
C THR A 170 -1.39 11.20 -11.50
N HIS A 171 -0.78 12.07 -12.31
CA HIS A 171 -1.49 13.13 -13.05
C HIS A 171 -2.41 12.57 -14.15
N ILE A 172 -2.00 11.50 -14.85
CA ILE A 172 -2.89 10.81 -15.79
C ILE A 172 -4.11 10.26 -15.05
N GLY A 173 -3.92 9.62 -13.89
CA GLY A 173 -5.02 9.15 -13.04
C GLY A 173 -5.94 10.30 -12.63
N THR A 174 -5.37 11.42 -12.18
CA THR A 174 -6.15 12.60 -11.75
C THR A 174 -6.95 13.22 -12.91
N ALA A 175 -6.39 13.27 -14.12
CA ALA A 175 -7.13 13.78 -15.28
C ALA A 175 -8.42 12.98 -15.52
N LEU A 176 -8.38 11.65 -15.36
CA LEU A 176 -9.57 10.81 -15.45
C LEU A 176 -10.55 11.04 -14.31
N LEU A 177 -10.05 11.34 -13.10
CA LEU A 177 -10.92 11.72 -11.97
C LEU A 177 -11.60 13.07 -12.20
N PHE A 178 -10.96 14.05 -12.83
CA PHE A 178 -11.62 15.29 -13.25
C PHE A 178 -12.81 14.98 -14.19
N VAL A 179 -12.60 14.14 -15.20
CA VAL A 179 -13.68 13.72 -16.11
C VAL A 179 -14.78 13.00 -15.34
N LEU A 180 -14.45 12.13 -14.39
CA LEU A 180 -15.40 11.43 -13.54
C LEU A 180 -16.29 12.41 -12.76
N PHE A 181 -15.71 13.38 -12.05
CA PHE A 181 -16.48 14.33 -11.24
C PHE A 181 -17.32 15.27 -12.09
N ILE A 182 -16.83 15.68 -13.29
CA ILE A 182 -17.63 16.44 -14.25
C ILE A 182 -18.84 15.60 -14.73
N LEU A 183 -18.62 14.32 -15.02
CA LEU A 183 -19.69 13.41 -15.42
C LEU A 183 -20.73 13.23 -14.32
N LEU A 184 -20.31 13.07 -13.05
CA LEU A 184 -21.21 12.95 -11.90
C LEU A 184 -22.01 14.22 -11.65
N ALA A 185 -21.42 15.39 -11.94
CA ALA A 185 -22.08 16.69 -11.77
C ALA A 185 -23.01 17.09 -12.92
N HIS A 186 -23.02 16.34 -14.04
CA HIS A 186 -23.71 16.73 -15.28
C HIS A 186 -25.20 17.06 -15.10
N LYS A 187 -25.90 16.41 -14.17
CA LYS A 187 -27.34 16.62 -13.91
C LYS A 187 -27.59 17.45 -12.64
N GLY A 188 -26.56 17.76 -11.85
CA GLY A 188 -26.69 18.46 -10.57
C GLY A 188 -26.19 19.90 -10.60
N PRO A 189 -26.65 20.75 -9.67
CA PRO A 189 -26.23 22.16 -9.59
C PRO A 189 -24.85 22.33 -8.94
N SER A 190 -24.26 21.30 -8.35
CA SER A 190 -23.05 21.38 -7.52
C SER A 190 -22.23 20.10 -7.58
N LEU A 191 -20.93 20.21 -7.26
CA LEU A 191 -20.04 19.08 -7.07
C LEU A 191 -20.13 18.44 -5.65
N ASP A 192 -21.11 18.80 -4.84
CA ASP A 192 -21.33 18.17 -3.54
C ASP A 192 -21.82 16.73 -3.68
N PHE A 193 -21.25 15.83 -2.88
CA PHE A 193 -21.55 14.40 -2.96
C PHE A 193 -23.02 14.06 -2.71
N GLY A 194 -23.73 14.86 -1.89
CA GLY A 194 -25.16 14.73 -1.69
C GLY A 194 -25.97 14.88 -3.00
N HIS A 195 -25.54 15.74 -3.91
CA HIS A 195 -26.18 15.90 -5.21
C HIS A 195 -25.93 14.71 -6.14
N PHE A 196 -24.76 14.06 -6.07
CA PHE A 196 -24.48 12.87 -6.86
C PHE A 196 -25.41 11.71 -6.53
N ILE A 197 -25.83 11.58 -5.27
CA ILE A 197 -26.81 10.57 -4.82
C ILE A 197 -28.22 10.94 -5.31
N SER A 198 -28.61 12.20 -5.20
CA SER A 198 -29.97 12.68 -5.50
C SER A 198 -30.26 12.75 -7.01
N PHE A 199 -29.26 13.13 -7.81
CA PHE A 199 -29.36 13.29 -9.26
C PHE A 199 -28.61 12.20 -10.03
N GLY A 200 -28.33 11.07 -9.37
CA GLY A 200 -27.41 10.03 -9.79
C GLY A 200 -27.70 9.44 -11.17
N LEU A 201 -26.70 8.74 -11.65
CA LEU A 201 -26.67 8.08 -12.96
C LEU A 201 -27.38 6.73 -12.97
N ASN A 202 -28.19 6.42 -11.96
CA ASN A 202 -28.82 5.12 -11.74
C ASN A 202 -29.53 4.60 -13.01
N GLY A 203 -29.16 3.37 -13.40
CA GLY A 203 -29.77 2.68 -14.54
C GLY A 203 -29.43 3.29 -15.92
N THR A 204 -28.44 4.17 -16.01
CA THR A 204 -27.98 4.77 -17.25
C THR A 204 -26.66 4.15 -17.72
N SER A 205 -26.40 4.13 -19.04
CA SER A 205 -25.11 3.75 -19.62
C SER A 205 -23.95 4.61 -19.09
N MET A 206 -24.23 5.80 -18.60
CA MET A 206 -23.24 6.69 -18.00
C MET A 206 -22.74 6.22 -16.63
N ALA A 207 -23.52 5.42 -15.88
CA ALA A 207 -23.05 4.81 -14.64
C ALA A 207 -21.89 3.84 -14.88
N GLY A 208 -21.98 3.03 -15.94
CA GLY A 208 -20.87 2.14 -16.35
C GLY A 208 -19.62 2.91 -16.75
N LEU A 209 -19.75 4.02 -17.48
CA LEU A 209 -18.61 4.89 -17.83
C LEU A 209 -18.00 5.52 -16.58
N ALA A 210 -18.82 6.05 -15.65
CA ALA A 210 -18.32 6.60 -14.39
C ALA A 210 -17.59 5.54 -13.55
N PHE A 211 -18.12 4.31 -13.51
CA PHE A 211 -17.43 3.20 -12.87
C PHE A 211 -16.07 2.91 -13.52
N LEU A 212 -15.98 2.82 -14.85
CA LEU A 212 -14.70 2.60 -15.56
C LEU A 212 -13.69 3.72 -15.29
N LEU A 213 -14.13 4.99 -15.35
CA LEU A 213 -13.29 6.14 -15.02
C LEU A 213 -12.78 6.07 -13.58
N SER A 214 -13.63 5.63 -12.64
CA SER A 214 -13.23 5.45 -11.24
C SER A 214 -12.22 4.32 -11.07
N VAL A 215 -12.43 3.18 -11.74
CA VAL A 215 -11.51 2.03 -11.69
C VAL A 215 -10.13 2.42 -12.24
N ILE A 216 -10.05 3.15 -13.34
CA ILE A 216 -8.77 3.57 -13.92
C ILE A 216 -8.14 4.69 -13.08
N GLY A 217 -8.89 5.75 -12.77
CA GLY A 217 -8.37 6.92 -12.05
C GLY A 217 -7.91 6.58 -10.64
N PHE A 218 -8.77 5.99 -9.83
CA PHE A 218 -8.43 5.56 -8.47
C PHE A 218 -7.53 4.31 -8.46
N GLY A 219 -7.72 3.40 -9.43
CA GLY A 219 -6.89 2.21 -9.58
C GLY A 219 -5.43 2.53 -9.90
N THR A 220 -5.15 3.60 -10.65
CA THR A 220 -3.79 4.10 -10.86
C THR A 220 -3.12 4.46 -9.54
N LYS A 221 -3.82 5.14 -8.63
CA LYS A 221 -3.29 5.47 -7.30
C LYS A 221 -3.20 4.26 -6.39
N ALA A 222 -4.18 3.36 -6.45
CA ALA A 222 -4.18 2.12 -5.68
C ALA A 222 -3.09 1.13 -6.13
N GLY A 223 -2.64 1.22 -7.38
CA GLY A 223 -1.66 0.31 -7.95
C GLY A 223 -2.26 -0.93 -8.60
N PHE A 224 -3.45 -0.82 -9.22
CA PHE A 224 -4.04 -1.91 -10.02
C PHE A 224 -3.16 -2.20 -11.24
N MET A 225 -2.93 -3.45 -11.55
CA MET A 225 -2.33 -3.81 -12.84
C MET A 225 -3.32 -3.52 -13.98
N PRO A 226 -2.83 -2.88 -15.07
CA PRO A 226 -1.45 -2.56 -15.41
C PRO A 226 -0.93 -1.20 -14.89
N PHE A 227 -1.73 -0.39 -14.19
CA PHE A 227 -1.40 1.00 -13.80
C PHE A 227 -0.43 1.11 -12.62
N HIS A 228 0.08 0.02 -12.10
CA HIS A 228 0.96 -0.08 -10.92
C HIS A 228 2.40 0.37 -11.15
N VAL A 229 2.83 0.62 -12.39
CA VAL A 229 4.25 0.76 -12.82
C VAL A 229 5.08 1.79 -12.05
N TRP A 230 4.44 2.80 -11.47
CA TRP A 230 5.10 3.81 -10.64
C TRP A 230 5.50 3.30 -9.26
N LEU A 231 4.77 2.31 -8.74
CA LEU A 231 4.85 1.84 -7.36
C LEU A 231 6.19 1.14 -7.05
N PRO A 232 6.68 0.19 -7.90
CA PRO A 232 7.98 -0.45 -7.71
C PRO A 232 9.19 0.48 -7.90
N GLU A 233 9.01 1.64 -8.52
CA GLU A 233 10.05 2.65 -8.69
C GLU A 233 10.04 3.65 -7.51
N ALA A 234 8.87 4.17 -7.12
CA ALA A 234 8.74 5.19 -6.10
C ALA A 234 9.05 4.69 -4.67
N HIS A 235 8.61 3.49 -4.30
CA HIS A 235 8.81 2.99 -2.94
C HIS A 235 10.27 2.71 -2.57
N PRO A 236 11.13 2.14 -3.44
CA PRO A 236 12.54 2.01 -3.13
C PRO A 236 13.29 3.34 -3.04
N ALA A 237 12.84 4.34 -3.81
CA ALA A 237 13.43 5.68 -3.84
C ALA A 237 13.13 6.48 -2.57
N ALA A 238 11.90 6.39 -2.05
CA ALA A 238 11.49 7.14 -0.86
C ALA A 238 12.18 6.64 0.43
N PRO A 239 12.39 7.51 1.45
CA PRO A 239 12.80 7.07 2.79
C PRO A 239 11.84 6.03 3.38
N SER A 240 12.34 5.10 4.20
CA SER A 240 11.56 3.91 4.59
C SER A 240 10.28 4.21 5.38
N HIS A 241 10.26 5.22 6.24
CA HIS A 241 9.06 5.67 6.94
C HIS A 241 8.02 6.27 5.98
N VAL A 242 8.46 6.97 4.93
CA VAL A 242 7.60 7.48 3.86
C VAL A 242 7.05 6.29 3.04
N SER A 243 7.90 5.33 2.67
CA SER A 243 7.48 4.11 1.94
C SER A 243 6.42 3.33 2.73
N ALA A 244 6.55 3.26 4.06
CA ALA A 244 5.55 2.63 4.95
C ALA A 244 4.19 3.33 4.86
N VAL A 245 4.15 4.67 4.91
CA VAL A 245 2.91 5.46 4.78
C VAL A 245 2.35 5.38 3.36
N MET A 246 3.19 5.51 2.34
CA MET A 246 2.76 5.42 0.94
C MET A 246 2.10 4.06 0.65
N SER A 247 2.78 2.96 0.99
CA SER A 247 2.26 1.61 0.78
C SER A 247 1.12 1.26 1.74
N GLY A 248 1.26 1.63 3.02
CA GLY A 248 0.32 1.28 4.06
C GLY A 248 -1.03 2.00 3.95
N VAL A 249 -1.06 3.29 3.60
CA VAL A 249 -2.28 4.11 3.63
C VAL A 249 -2.51 4.99 2.42
N MET A 250 -1.49 5.59 1.80
CA MET A 250 -1.69 6.49 0.67
C MET A 250 -2.35 5.79 -0.53
N ILE A 251 -1.88 4.61 -0.92
CA ILE A 251 -2.51 3.85 -2.03
C ILE A 251 -3.95 3.43 -1.72
N LYS A 252 -4.32 3.31 -0.43
CA LYS A 252 -5.70 2.98 -0.02
C LYS A 252 -6.66 4.13 -0.17
N THR A 253 -6.19 5.38 -0.32
CA THR A 253 -7.07 6.48 -0.71
C THR A 253 -7.70 6.24 -2.09
N GLY A 254 -7.02 5.49 -2.99
CA GLY A 254 -7.61 5.00 -4.23
C GLY A 254 -8.74 4.00 -3.99
N ILE A 255 -8.56 3.05 -3.07
CA ILE A 255 -9.64 2.13 -2.67
C ILE A 255 -10.82 2.89 -2.04
N TYR A 256 -10.53 3.89 -1.17
CA TYR A 256 -11.55 4.77 -0.63
C TYR A 256 -12.36 5.48 -1.73
N GLY A 257 -11.66 6.08 -2.71
CA GLY A 257 -12.30 6.81 -3.81
C GLY A 257 -13.19 5.90 -4.67
N LEU A 258 -12.73 4.67 -4.96
CA LEU A 258 -13.53 3.67 -5.67
C LEU A 258 -14.80 3.29 -4.89
N LEU A 259 -14.65 2.96 -3.59
CA LEU A 259 -15.79 2.64 -2.72
C LEU A 259 -16.76 3.82 -2.60
N ARG A 260 -16.25 5.03 -2.43
CA ARG A 260 -17.06 6.24 -2.37
C ARG A 260 -17.84 6.47 -3.66
N THR A 261 -17.21 6.25 -4.82
CA THR A 261 -17.89 6.35 -6.11
C THR A 261 -19.01 5.31 -6.25
N LEU A 262 -18.81 4.08 -5.81
CA LEU A 262 -19.85 3.05 -5.82
C LEU A 262 -21.09 3.48 -5.04
N THR A 263 -20.95 4.25 -3.95
CA THR A 263 -22.10 4.77 -3.19
C THR A 263 -22.92 5.83 -3.95
N PHE A 264 -22.39 6.39 -5.05
CA PHE A 264 -23.09 7.39 -5.89
C PHE A 264 -23.79 6.77 -7.09
N LEU A 265 -23.34 5.60 -7.55
CA LEU A 265 -23.78 5.02 -8.81
C LEU A 265 -25.05 4.17 -8.69
N GLY A 266 -25.56 3.95 -7.47
CA GLY A 266 -26.75 3.14 -7.19
C GLY A 266 -26.48 1.64 -7.27
N GLN A 267 -27.48 0.86 -7.74
CA GLN A 267 -27.30 -0.59 -7.81
C GLN A 267 -26.26 -0.97 -8.86
N PRO A 268 -25.19 -1.71 -8.49
CA PRO A 268 -24.14 -2.07 -9.43
C PRO A 268 -24.63 -3.15 -10.41
N GLU A 269 -24.06 -3.14 -11.62
CA GLU A 269 -24.25 -4.20 -12.59
C GLU A 269 -23.28 -5.37 -12.32
N PRO A 270 -23.64 -6.63 -12.63
CA PRO A 270 -22.79 -7.80 -12.35
C PRO A 270 -21.40 -7.73 -12.96
N TRP A 271 -21.25 -7.12 -14.16
CA TRP A 271 -19.96 -7.01 -14.83
C TRP A 271 -18.94 -6.13 -14.09
N TRP A 272 -19.42 -5.20 -13.23
CA TRP A 272 -18.52 -4.40 -12.37
C TRP A 272 -17.77 -5.30 -11.39
N GLY A 273 -18.49 -6.24 -10.78
CA GLY A 273 -17.89 -7.21 -9.87
C GLY A 273 -16.93 -8.15 -10.60
N TRP A 274 -17.29 -8.64 -11.80
CA TRP A 274 -16.40 -9.47 -12.59
C TRP A 274 -15.13 -8.74 -13.00
N LEU A 275 -15.23 -7.48 -13.40
CA LEU A 275 -14.05 -6.65 -13.74
C LEU A 275 -13.13 -6.49 -12.53
N LEU A 276 -13.67 -6.18 -11.34
CA LEU A 276 -12.87 -6.06 -10.11
C LEU A 276 -12.21 -7.38 -9.75
N ILE A 277 -12.89 -8.52 -9.87
CA ILE A 277 -12.31 -9.84 -9.64
C ILE A 277 -11.18 -10.12 -10.64
N ALA A 278 -11.35 -9.81 -11.92
CA ALA A 278 -10.31 -10.00 -12.93
C ALA A 278 -9.07 -9.13 -12.64
N ILE A 279 -9.26 -7.86 -12.26
CA ILE A 279 -8.18 -6.96 -11.85
C ILE A 279 -7.51 -7.48 -10.57
N GLY A 280 -8.30 -7.97 -9.61
CA GLY A 280 -7.81 -8.53 -8.35
C GLY A 280 -6.95 -9.77 -8.56
N LEU A 281 -7.38 -10.70 -9.42
CA LEU A 281 -6.61 -11.89 -9.81
C LEU A 281 -5.30 -11.51 -10.52
N GLY A 282 -5.40 -10.62 -11.52
CA GLY A 282 -4.23 -10.15 -12.26
C GLY A 282 -3.21 -9.46 -11.35
N SER A 283 -3.67 -8.50 -10.54
CA SER A 283 -2.80 -7.76 -9.62
C SER A 283 -2.22 -8.65 -8.52
N GLY A 284 -3.02 -9.58 -7.98
CA GLY A 284 -2.59 -10.48 -6.92
C GLY A 284 -1.52 -11.46 -7.39
N ILE A 285 -1.81 -12.22 -8.44
CA ILE A 285 -0.91 -13.28 -8.94
C ILE A 285 0.35 -12.67 -9.56
N LEU A 286 0.23 -11.72 -10.48
CA LEU A 286 1.40 -11.12 -11.12
C LEU A 286 2.20 -10.27 -10.12
N GLY A 287 1.54 -9.57 -9.19
CA GLY A 287 2.20 -8.81 -8.14
C GLY A 287 3.16 -9.66 -7.30
N VAL A 288 2.71 -10.82 -6.81
CA VAL A 288 3.55 -11.72 -6.03
C VAL A 288 4.63 -12.39 -6.87
N LEU A 289 4.36 -12.73 -8.13
CA LEU A 289 5.36 -13.28 -9.04
C LEU A 289 6.50 -12.29 -9.29
N PHE A 290 6.16 -11.02 -9.58
CA PHE A 290 7.17 -9.96 -9.72
C PHE A 290 7.91 -9.71 -8.41
N ALA A 291 7.23 -9.75 -7.24
CA ALA A 291 7.87 -9.63 -5.93
C ALA A 291 8.91 -10.74 -5.71
N LEU A 292 8.54 -11.98 -6.00
CA LEU A 292 9.43 -13.14 -5.88
C LEU A 292 10.68 -13.01 -6.77
N ALA A 293 10.58 -12.37 -7.92
CA ALA A 293 11.69 -12.18 -8.84
C ALA A 293 12.65 -11.04 -8.45
N GLN A 294 12.31 -10.17 -7.48
CA GLN A 294 13.15 -9.02 -7.10
C GLN A 294 14.30 -9.38 -6.17
N HIS A 295 15.40 -8.62 -6.29
CA HIS A 295 16.59 -8.70 -5.44
C HIS A 295 16.74 -7.51 -4.48
N ASP A 296 16.08 -6.39 -4.74
CA ASP A 296 15.99 -5.27 -3.79
C ASP A 296 14.83 -5.50 -2.82
N LEU A 297 15.11 -5.45 -1.51
CA LEU A 297 14.11 -5.75 -0.47
C LEU A 297 12.92 -4.78 -0.51
N LYS A 298 13.15 -3.48 -0.74
CA LYS A 298 12.07 -2.49 -0.84
C LYS A 298 11.25 -2.66 -2.12
N ARG A 299 11.90 -3.04 -3.24
CA ARG A 299 11.22 -3.30 -4.50
C ARG A 299 10.35 -4.58 -4.42
N LEU A 300 10.85 -5.61 -3.75
CA LEU A 300 10.07 -6.79 -3.40
C LEU A 300 8.80 -6.41 -2.61
N LEU A 301 8.96 -5.60 -1.57
CA LEU A 301 7.83 -5.10 -0.78
C LEU A 301 6.89 -4.19 -1.59
N ALA A 302 7.37 -3.46 -2.58
CA ALA A 302 6.53 -2.66 -3.45
C ALA A 302 5.61 -3.53 -4.31
N TYR A 303 6.13 -4.54 -5.00
CA TYR A 303 5.30 -5.48 -5.78
C TYR A 303 4.35 -6.29 -4.91
N SER A 304 4.78 -6.69 -3.71
CA SER A 304 3.85 -7.34 -2.77
C SER A 304 2.78 -6.38 -2.20
N SER A 305 2.88 -5.06 -2.43
CA SER A 305 1.77 -4.14 -2.19
C SER A 305 0.72 -4.20 -3.30
N VAL A 306 1.16 -4.36 -4.56
CA VAL A 306 0.27 -4.61 -5.72
C VAL A 306 -0.50 -5.91 -5.52
N GLU A 307 0.19 -6.97 -5.08
CA GLU A 307 -0.41 -8.26 -4.69
C GLU A 307 -1.57 -8.07 -3.71
N ASN A 308 -1.31 -7.41 -2.59
CA ASN A 308 -2.29 -7.25 -1.52
C ASN A 308 -3.45 -6.30 -1.91
N VAL A 309 -3.19 -5.31 -2.75
CA VAL A 309 -4.25 -4.51 -3.37
C VAL A 309 -5.14 -5.40 -4.26
N GLY A 310 -4.54 -6.41 -4.92
CA GLY A 310 -5.29 -7.46 -5.63
C GLY A 310 -6.24 -8.21 -4.71
N ILE A 311 -5.78 -8.64 -3.51
CA ILE A 311 -6.62 -9.33 -2.52
C ILE A 311 -7.77 -8.44 -2.05
N ILE A 312 -7.50 -7.15 -1.75
CA ILE A 312 -8.55 -6.17 -1.42
C ILE A 312 -9.58 -6.13 -2.54
N THR A 313 -9.12 -6.02 -3.79
CA THR A 313 -9.98 -5.88 -4.96
C THR A 313 -10.81 -7.13 -5.21
N LEU A 314 -10.30 -8.33 -4.92
CA LEU A 314 -11.08 -9.59 -4.93
C LEU A 314 -12.25 -9.53 -3.95
N GLY A 315 -12.00 -9.09 -2.72
CA GLY A 315 -13.05 -8.90 -1.72
C GLY A 315 -14.10 -7.88 -2.18
N LEU A 316 -13.67 -6.73 -2.72
CA LEU A 316 -14.59 -5.72 -3.25
C LEU A 316 -15.41 -6.25 -4.45
N GLY A 317 -14.78 -7.00 -5.35
CA GLY A 317 -15.44 -7.61 -6.50
C GLY A 317 -16.54 -8.59 -6.10
N LEU A 318 -16.26 -9.46 -5.10
CA LEU A 318 -17.29 -10.32 -4.51
C LEU A 318 -18.41 -9.52 -3.85
N GLY A 319 -18.04 -8.45 -3.13
CA GLY A 319 -19.00 -7.56 -2.49
C GLY A 319 -19.94 -6.88 -3.51
N VAL A 320 -19.40 -6.39 -4.61
CA VAL A 320 -20.16 -5.77 -5.72
C VAL A 320 -21.06 -6.79 -6.41
N LEU A 321 -20.59 -8.02 -6.65
CA LEU A 321 -21.45 -9.11 -7.17
C LEU A 321 -22.58 -9.44 -6.20
N GLY A 322 -22.30 -9.49 -4.91
CA GLY A 322 -23.31 -9.70 -3.88
C GLY A 322 -24.41 -8.65 -3.92
N LEU A 323 -24.06 -7.37 -4.07
CA LEU A 323 -25.05 -6.28 -4.22
C LEU A 323 -25.83 -6.40 -5.53
N SER A 324 -25.15 -6.63 -6.65
CA SER A 324 -25.77 -6.67 -7.97
C SER A 324 -26.80 -7.80 -8.12
N LEU A 325 -26.58 -8.92 -7.42
CA LEU A 325 -27.43 -10.11 -7.46
C LEU A 325 -28.32 -10.28 -6.23
N ASN A 326 -28.41 -9.26 -5.38
CA ASN A 326 -29.19 -9.29 -4.14
C ASN A 326 -28.83 -10.49 -3.22
N GLN A 327 -27.53 -10.75 -3.08
CA GLN A 327 -26.98 -11.79 -2.22
C GLN A 327 -26.27 -11.16 -1.00
N PRO A 328 -27.00 -10.87 0.11
CA PRO A 328 -26.47 -10.09 1.22
C PRO A 328 -25.26 -10.73 1.90
N VAL A 329 -25.22 -12.07 2.04
CA VAL A 329 -24.05 -12.79 2.63
C VAL A 329 -22.80 -12.53 1.83
N LEU A 330 -22.89 -12.62 0.49
CA LEU A 330 -21.77 -12.39 -0.41
C LEU A 330 -21.30 -10.93 -0.33
N ALA A 331 -22.25 -9.97 -0.29
CA ALA A 331 -21.95 -8.56 -0.14
C ALA A 331 -21.23 -8.26 1.18
N VAL A 332 -21.76 -8.76 2.31
CA VAL A 332 -21.20 -8.52 3.65
C VAL A 332 -19.82 -9.12 3.80
N LEU A 333 -19.61 -10.39 3.38
CA LEU A 333 -18.33 -11.07 3.52
C LEU A 333 -17.29 -10.53 2.53
N GLY A 334 -17.69 -10.21 1.30
CA GLY A 334 -16.81 -9.62 0.29
C GLY A 334 -16.31 -8.24 0.71
N PHE A 335 -17.20 -7.28 1.00
CA PHE A 335 -16.79 -5.96 1.49
C PHE A 335 -16.11 -6.03 2.85
N GLY A 336 -16.62 -6.85 3.77
CA GLY A 336 -16.02 -7.02 5.09
C GLY A 336 -14.58 -7.53 5.02
N GLY A 337 -14.33 -8.56 4.21
CA GLY A 337 -13.00 -9.10 3.97
C GLY A 337 -12.07 -8.09 3.28
N GLY A 338 -12.53 -7.45 2.20
CA GLY A 338 -11.75 -6.45 1.47
C GLY A 338 -11.39 -5.24 2.34
N LEU A 339 -12.34 -4.66 3.08
CA LEU A 339 -12.12 -3.54 3.98
C LEU A 339 -11.20 -3.92 5.16
N LEU A 340 -11.44 -5.07 5.80
CA LEU A 340 -10.55 -5.52 6.87
C LEU A 340 -9.13 -5.75 6.35
N HIS A 341 -8.98 -6.22 5.10
CA HIS A 341 -7.66 -6.39 4.49
C HIS A 341 -6.96 -5.04 4.25
N VAL A 342 -7.68 -3.93 4.05
CA VAL A 342 -7.10 -2.56 4.01
C VAL A 342 -6.37 -2.24 5.30
N LEU A 343 -7.01 -2.46 6.47
CA LEU A 343 -6.41 -2.22 7.78
C LEU A 343 -5.23 -3.18 8.05
N ASN A 344 -5.44 -4.45 7.81
CA ASN A 344 -4.45 -5.49 8.02
C ASN A 344 -3.18 -5.25 7.20
N HIS A 345 -3.36 -4.94 5.92
CA HIS A 345 -2.27 -4.61 5.03
C HIS A 345 -1.54 -3.32 5.47
N ALA A 346 -2.22 -2.31 5.98
CA ALA A 346 -1.57 -1.10 6.49
C ALA A 346 -0.60 -1.44 7.64
N LEU A 347 -0.98 -2.34 8.55
CA LEU A 347 -0.17 -2.74 9.70
C LEU A 347 1.04 -3.58 9.29
N PHE A 348 0.83 -4.71 8.59
CA PHE A 348 1.96 -5.58 8.26
C PHE A 348 2.86 -4.98 7.18
N LYS A 349 2.35 -4.16 6.25
CA LYS A 349 3.19 -3.45 5.27
C LYS A 349 3.98 -2.33 5.91
N GLY A 350 3.34 -1.54 6.77
CA GLY A 350 4.05 -0.57 7.60
C GLY A 350 5.21 -1.23 8.31
N LEU A 351 4.95 -2.34 9.00
CA LEU A 351 5.95 -3.13 9.71
C LEU A 351 7.10 -3.60 8.81
N LEU A 352 6.79 -4.20 7.66
CA LEU A 352 7.79 -4.75 6.74
C LEU A 352 8.66 -3.65 6.09
N PHE A 353 8.07 -2.50 5.71
CA PHE A 353 8.85 -1.38 5.17
C PHE A 353 9.73 -0.72 6.23
N LEU A 354 9.26 -0.57 7.47
CA LEU A 354 10.09 -0.11 8.58
C LEU A 354 11.20 -1.12 8.88
N GLY A 355 10.91 -2.43 8.83
CA GLY A 355 11.90 -3.50 8.97
C GLY A 355 12.96 -3.48 7.87
N ALA A 356 12.55 -3.31 6.61
CA ALA A 356 13.50 -3.13 5.50
C ALA A 356 14.35 -1.86 5.66
N GLY A 357 13.75 -0.79 6.22
CA GLY A 357 14.47 0.42 6.60
C GLY A 357 15.48 0.20 7.71
N ALA A 358 15.15 -0.62 8.70
CA ALA A 358 16.05 -1.00 9.78
C ALA A 358 17.27 -1.79 9.25
N VAL A 359 17.03 -2.73 8.32
CA VAL A 359 18.10 -3.47 7.65
C VAL A 359 19.00 -2.53 6.84
N LEU A 360 18.42 -1.62 6.06
CA LEU A 360 19.16 -0.63 5.28
C LEU A 360 19.99 0.28 6.18
N HIS A 361 19.40 0.80 7.27
CA HIS A 361 20.07 1.67 8.24
C HIS A 361 21.28 0.98 8.89
N ALA A 362 21.12 -0.30 9.27
CA ALA A 362 22.18 -1.04 9.97
C ALA A 362 23.29 -1.54 9.03
N THR A 363 22.97 -1.87 7.77
CA THR A 363 23.89 -2.54 6.84
C THR A 363 24.35 -1.69 5.66
N GLY A 364 23.63 -0.60 5.35
CA GLY A 364 23.82 0.21 4.15
C GLY A 364 23.44 -0.49 2.85
N VAL A 365 22.74 -1.66 2.88
CA VAL A 365 22.48 -2.51 1.72
C VAL A 365 20.99 -2.89 1.61
N ARG A 366 20.45 -2.82 0.39
CA ARG A 366 19.10 -3.26 0.07
C ARG A 366 19.06 -4.57 -0.71
N ASN A 367 20.18 -4.94 -1.34
CA ASN A 367 20.24 -6.14 -2.18
C ASN A 367 20.29 -7.39 -1.32
N VAL A 368 19.24 -8.21 -1.39
CA VAL A 368 19.05 -9.45 -0.64
C VAL A 368 20.20 -10.45 -0.89
N GLU A 369 20.78 -10.47 -2.10
CA GLU A 369 21.90 -11.36 -2.45
C GLU A 369 23.19 -11.05 -1.67
N GLN A 370 23.30 -9.86 -1.11
CA GLN A 370 24.46 -9.41 -0.33
C GLN A 370 24.24 -9.53 1.18
N LEU A 371 23.03 -9.85 1.62
CA LEU A 371 22.65 -10.00 3.02
C LEU A 371 22.70 -11.47 3.44
N GLY A 372 22.69 -11.75 4.73
CA GLY A 372 22.64 -13.08 5.33
C GLY A 372 23.04 -13.05 6.79
N GLY A 373 22.47 -13.98 7.60
CA GLY A 373 22.84 -14.17 9.00
C GLY A 373 22.47 -13.04 9.96
N LEU A 374 21.63 -12.08 9.55
CA LEU A 374 21.32 -10.89 10.37
C LEU A 374 20.56 -11.21 11.66
N MET A 375 19.94 -12.39 11.78
CA MET A 375 19.21 -12.78 13.00
C MET A 375 20.09 -12.80 14.25
N ARG A 376 21.37 -13.10 14.11
CA ARG A 376 22.33 -13.11 15.23
C ARG A 376 22.66 -11.71 15.74
N GLN A 377 22.58 -10.69 14.89
CA GLN A 377 23.01 -9.33 15.18
C GLN A 377 21.83 -8.37 15.36
N MET A 378 20.71 -8.69 14.72
CA MET A 378 19.48 -7.94 14.76
C MET A 378 18.30 -8.82 15.20
N PRO A 379 18.35 -9.46 16.39
CA PRO A 379 17.34 -10.45 16.80
C PRO A 379 15.95 -9.84 16.98
N TRP A 380 15.85 -8.62 17.47
CA TRP A 380 14.57 -7.90 17.60
C TRP A 380 14.00 -7.57 16.24
N THR A 381 14.80 -6.96 15.38
CA THR A 381 14.39 -6.61 14.02
C THR A 381 13.99 -7.86 13.24
N GLY A 382 14.76 -8.95 13.33
CA GLY A 382 14.47 -10.21 12.66
C GLY A 382 13.17 -10.85 13.14
N THR A 383 12.95 -10.91 14.45
CA THR A 383 11.71 -11.47 15.03
C THR A 383 10.49 -10.65 14.61
N ILE A 384 10.57 -9.34 14.66
CA ILE A 384 9.49 -8.43 14.29
C ILE A 384 9.19 -8.53 12.77
N PHE A 385 10.24 -8.61 11.94
CA PHE A 385 10.09 -8.81 10.51
C PHE A 385 9.44 -10.18 10.17
N LEU A 386 9.76 -11.23 10.94
CA LEU A 386 9.13 -12.55 10.81
C LEU A 386 7.62 -12.50 11.08
N ILE A 387 7.20 -11.77 12.12
CA ILE A 387 5.76 -11.57 12.41
C ILE A 387 5.07 -10.91 11.22
N GLY A 388 5.67 -9.84 10.66
CA GLY A 388 5.15 -9.19 9.46
C GLY A 388 5.11 -10.11 8.25
N SER A 389 6.13 -10.97 8.07
CA SER A 389 6.19 -11.95 6.98
C SER A 389 5.11 -13.03 7.11
N PHE A 390 4.84 -13.51 8.30
CA PHE A 390 3.75 -14.46 8.54
C PHE A 390 2.37 -13.81 8.37
N ALA A 391 2.22 -12.54 8.80
CA ALA A 391 0.99 -11.80 8.65
C ALA A 391 0.60 -11.59 7.18
N ILE A 392 1.55 -11.23 6.33
CA ILE A 392 1.29 -11.01 4.90
C ILE A 392 1.05 -12.32 4.12
N CYS A 393 1.54 -13.45 4.63
CA CYS A 393 1.27 -14.77 4.05
C CYS A 393 -0.10 -15.34 4.45
N GLY A 394 -0.93 -14.58 5.16
CA GLY A 394 -2.24 -15.04 5.60
C GLY A 394 -2.20 -16.23 6.57
N LEU A 395 -1.14 -16.35 7.39
CA LEU A 395 -1.01 -17.48 8.32
C LEU A 395 -1.76 -17.23 9.62
N PRO A 396 -2.58 -18.20 10.09
CA PRO A 396 -3.22 -18.08 11.41
C PRO A 396 -2.15 -18.11 12.54
N PRO A 397 -2.34 -17.42 13.64
CA PRO A 397 -3.47 -16.58 14.04
C PRO A 397 -3.31 -15.09 13.74
N LEU A 398 -2.63 -14.72 12.67
CA LEU A 398 -2.31 -13.33 12.36
C LEU A 398 -3.43 -12.62 11.58
N ASN A 399 -3.38 -11.31 11.57
CA ASN A 399 -4.42 -10.46 11.00
C ASN A 399 -4.69 -10.69 9.50
N GLY A 400 -3.66 -10.97 8.68
CA GLY A 400 -3.81 -11.27 7.24
C GLY A 400 -4.79 -12.42 7.02
N PHE A 401 -4.63 -13.51 7.77
CA PHE A 401 -5.53 -14.67 7.74
C PHE A 401 -7.00 -14.27 7.96
N VAL A 402 -7.27 -13.40 8.93
CA VAL A 402 -8.66 -13.04 9.30
C VAL A 402 -9.41 -12.45 8.12
N SER A 403 -8.80 -11.50 7.40
CA SER A 403 -9.43 -10.84 6.27
C SER A 403 -9.57 -11.77 5.05
N GLU A 404 -8.54 -12.56 4.76
CA GLU A 404 -8.59 -13.55 3.68
C GLU A 404 -9.64 -14.63 3.96
N PHE A 405 -9.77 -15.06 5.22
CA PHE A 405 -10.79 -16.03 5.63
C PHE A 405 -12.20 -15.54 5.34
N LEU A 406 -12.51 -14.25 5.55
CA LEU A 406 -13.80 -13.68 5.18
C LEU A 406 -14.04 -13.78 3.66
N ILE A 407 -13.02 -13.45 2.86
CA ILE A 407 -13.11 -13.52 1.39
C ILE A 407 -13.30 -14.97 0.95
N TYR A 408 -12.56 -15.92 1.53
CA TYR A 408 -12.72 -17.35 1.25
C TYR A 408 -14.14 -17.84 1.56
N VAL A 409 -14.64 -17.55 2.76
CA VAL A 409 -15.99 -18.00 3.16
C VAL A 409 -17.04 -17.36 2.26
N GLY A 410 -16.91 -16.07 1.93
CA GLY A 410 -17.78 -15.40 0.97
C GLY A 410 -17.77 -16.08 -0.39
N ALA A 411 -16.59 -16.38 -0.92
CA ALA A 411 -16.44 -17.08 -2.19
C ALA A 411 -17.01 -18.51 -2.13
N PHE A 412 -16.77 -19.25 -1.06
CA PHE A 412 -17.37 -20.61 -0.88
C PHE A 412 -18.89 -20.56 -0.86
N MET A 413 -19.50 -19.59 -0.18
CA MET A 413 -20.97 -19.39 -0.23
C MET A 413 -21.46 -19.05 -1.65
N GLY A 414 -20.65 -18.34 -2.43
CA GLY A 414 -20.95 -18.00 -3.82
C GLY A 414 -20.90 -19.17 -4.79
N THR A 415 -20.22 -20.29 -4.47
CA THR A 415 -20.11 -21.43 -5.40
C THR A 415 -21.42 -22.11 -5.72
N GLY A 416 -22.39 -22.07 -4.80
CA GLY A 416 -23.73 -22.62 -4.99
C GLY A 416 -24.72 -21.67 -5.70
N LEU A 417 -24.30 -20.44 -6.06
CA LEU A 417 -25.19 -19.43 -6.64
C LEU A 417 -25.02 -19.37 -8.16
N SER A 418 -26.13 -19.40 -8.89
CA SER A 418 -26.13 -19.21 -10.35
C SER A 418 -25.60 -17.81 -10.70
N GLY A 419 -24.76 -17.70 -11.73
CA GLY A 419 -24.15 -16.45 -12.16
C GLY A 419 -22.93 -15.98 -11.36
N VAL A 420 -22.60 -16.62 -10.22
CA VAL A 420 -21.45 -16.28 -9.36
C VAL A 420 -20.45 -17.43 -9.21
N SER A 421 -20.91 -18.66 -9.44
CA SER A 421 -20.12 -19.89 -9.18
C SER A 421 -18.71 -19.85 -9.81
N LEU A 422 -18.61 -19.51 -11.09
CA LEU A 422 -17.31 -19.44 -11.79
C LEU A 422 -16.39 -18.37 -11.19
N SER A 423 -16.92 -17.19 -10.90
CA SER A 423 -16.16 -16.10 -10.28
C SER A 423 -15.69 -16.49 -8.88
N SER A 424 -16.55 -17.15 -8.11
CA SER A 424 -16.23 -17.62 -6.76
C SER A 424 -15.12 -18.68 -6.76
N VAL A 425 -15.19 -19.68 -7.66
CA VAL A 425 -14.12 -20.65 -7.85
C VAL A 425 -12.82 -19.96 -8.28
N GLY A 426 -12.92 -18.97 -9.18
CA GLY A 426 -11.77 -18.15 -9.59
C GLY A 426 -11.12 -17.40 -8.41
N VAL A 427 -11.93 -16.81 -7.52
CA VAL A 427 -11.42 -16.14 -6.31
C VAL A 427 -10.76 -17.12 -5.36
N ILE A 428 -11.38 -18.29 -5.08
CA ILE A 428 -10.80 -19.32 -4.20
C ILE A 428 -9.44 -19.79 -4.75
N THR A 429 -9.40 -20.17 -6.02
CA THR A 429 -8.19 -20.67 -6.67
C THR A 429 -7.10 -19.59 -6.73
N GLY A 430 -7.49 -18.38 -7.11
CA GLY A 430 -6.56 -17.26 -7.20
C GLY A 430 -5.98 -16.86 -5.85
N LEU A 431 -6.83 -16.77 -4.82
CA LEU A 431 -6.38 -16.43 -3.47
C LEU A 431 -5.45 -17.52 -2.89
N ALA A 432 -5.76 -18.78 -3.13
CA ALA A 432 -4.88 -19.89 -2.74
C ALA A 432 -3.52 -19.84 -3.47
N ALA A 433 -3.51 -19.53 -4.77
CA ALA A 433 -2.28 -19.35 -5.52
C ALA A 433 -1.46 -18.15 -5.02
N ILE A 434 -2.12 -17.01 -4.72
CA ILE A 434 -1.49 -15.81 -4.15
C ILE A 434 -0.84 -16.15 -2.80
N GLY A 435 -1.57 -16.80 -1.88
CA GLY A 435 -1.06 -17.17 -0.56
C GLY A 435 0.14 -18.11 -0.62
N GLY A 436 0.10 -19.15 -1.50
CA GLY A 436 1.23 -20.06 -1.72
C GLY A 436 2.47 -19.35 -2.27
N LEU A 437 2.30 -18.44 -3.24
CA LEU A 437 3.39 -17.65 -3.80
C LEU A 437 3.91 -16.60 -2.81
N ALA A 438 3.03 -16.00 -1.99
CA ALA A 438 3.41 -15.10 -0.91
C ALA A 438 4.27 -15.81 0.13
N ALA A 439 3.89 -17.02 0.54
CA ALA A 439 4.69 -17.84 1.44
C ALA A 439 6.09 -18.11 0.87
N ALA A 440 6.21 -18.45 -0.40
CA ALA A 440 7.50 -18.60 -1.08
C ALA A 440 8.30 -17.28 -1.11
N CYS A 441 7.64 -16.15 -1.43
CA CYS A 441 8.26 -14.84 -1.51
C CYS A 441 8.83 -14.39 -0.15
N PHE A 442 8.05 -14.52 0.92
CA PHE A 442 8.47 -14.07 2.26
C PHE A 442 9.38 -15.07 2.96
N THR A 443 9.32 -16.36 2.64
CA THR A 443 10.36 -17.34 3.00
C THR A 443 11.70 -16.95 2.38
N LYS A 444 11.73 -16.57 1.11
CA LYS A 444 12.92 -16.00 0.45
C LYS A 444 13.40 -14.74 1.18
N ALA A 445 12.52 -13.76 1.38
CA ALA A 445 12.88 -12.46 1.96
C ALA A 445 13.44 -12.62 3.37
N PHE A 446 12.76 -13.37 4.24
CA PHE A 446 13.24 -13.61 5.60
C PHE A 446 14.44 -14.56 5.65
N GLY A 447 14.35 -15.71 4.99
CA GLY A 447 15.37 -16.76 5.07
C GLY A 447 16.72 -16.31 4.55
N ILE A 448 16.76 -15.60 3.42
CA ILE A 448 18.02 -15.15 2.82
C ILE A 448 18.64 -13.97 3.58
N VAL A 449 17.80 -13.06 4.12
CA VAL A 449 18.29 -11.85 4.83
C VAL A 449 18.69 -12.17 6.26
N PHE A 450 17.87 -12.91 7.01
CA PHE A 450 18.06 -13.06 8.44
C PHE A 450 18.71 -14.38 8.86
N LEU A 451 18.53 -15.45 8.08
CA LEU A 451 19.08 -16.77 8.38
C LEU A 451 20.38 -17.05 7.59
N GLY A 452 20.95 -18.22 7.83
CA GLY A 452 22.20 -18.65 7.20
C GLY A 452 23.46 -17.96 7.77
N GLU A 453 24.52 -17.97 6.96
CA GLU A 453 25.82 -17.37 7.32
C GLU A 453 25.98 -16.00 6.64
N PRO A 454 26.67 -15.05 7.30
CA PRO A 454 26.95 -13.73 6.72
C PRO A 454 27.75 -13.84 5.41
N ARG A 455 27.26 -13.18 4.37
CA ARG A 455 27.95 -13.12 3.06
C ARG A 455 28.98 -12.01 2.97
N ARG A 456 28.93 -11.05 3.88
CA ARG A 456 29.89 -9.95 4.01
C ARG A 456 30.81 -10.18 5.20
N THR A 457 31.95 -9.50 5.18
CA THR A 457 32.91 -9.51 6.30
C THR A 457 32.25 -9.01 7.59
N PRO A 458 32.64 -9.53 8.77
CA PRO A 458 32.02 -9.15 10.05
C PRO A 458 31.97 -7.64 10.34
N ALA A 459 32.97 -6.88 9.86
CA ALA A 459 33.04 -5.43 10.03
C ALA A 459 31.92 -4.65 9.28
N LEU A 460 31.24 -5.29 8.31
CA LEU A 460 30.12 -4.73 7.54
C LEU A 460 28.77 -5.34 7.97
N LEU A 461 28.77 -6.17 9.01
CA LEU A 461 27.56 -6.74 9.57
C LEU A 461 26.86 -5.66 10.40
N GLY A 462 25.56 -5.51 10.20
CA GLY A 462 24.74 -4.53 10.89
C GLY A 462 24.74 -4.73 12.41
N HIS A 463 24.29 -3.73 13.10
CA HIS A 463 24.01 -3.76 14.54
C HIS A 463 22.51 -3.56 14.78
N GLU A 464 22.02 -3.99 15.94
CA GLU A 464 20.62 -3.80 16.26
C GLU A 464 20.27 -2.30 16.36
N ILE A 465 19.14 -1.92 15.78
CA ILE A 465 18.66 -0.54 15.74
C ILE A 465 18.25 -0.03 17.13
N GLY A 466 18.24 1.30 17.30
CA GLY A 466 17.82 1.96 18.54
C GLY A 466 16.31 1.82 18.84
N TRP A 467 15.95 2.05 20.11
CA TRP A 467 14.56 1.96 20.59
C TRP A 467 13.58 2.86 19.83
N GLY A 468 14.02 4.04 19.35
CA GLY A 468 13.19 4.96 18.56
C GLY A 468 12.67 4.35 17.25
N MET A 469 13.34 3.33 16.70
CA MET A 469 12.90 2.57 15.53
C MET A 469 12.22 1.26 15.93
N ARG A 470 12.66 0.59 17.02
CA ARG A 470 12.07 -0.69 17.47
C ARG A 470 10.64 -0.53 17.98
N ILE A 471 10.37 0.46 18.84
CA ILE A 471 9.05 0.65 19.46
C ILE A 471 7.94 0.78 18.41
N PRO A 472 8.08 1.64 17.37
CA PRO A 472 7.10 1.70 16.28
C PRO A 472 6.85 0.36 15.58
N MET A 473 7.92 -0.39 15.31
CA MET A 473 7.81 -1.71 14.69
C MET A 473 7.12 -2.73 15.61
N MET A 474 7.44 -2.73 16.91
CA MET A 474 6.77 -3.58 17.91
C MET A 474 5.28 -3.26 18.03
N PHE A 475 4.92 -1.99 17.97
CA PHE A 475 3.52 -1.56 17.99
C PHE A 475 2.73 -2.13 16.81
N LEU A 476 3.29 -2.06 15.58
CA LEU A 476 2.65 -2.63 14.40
C LEU A 476 2.58 -4.17 14.47
N ALA A 477 3.63 -4.83 14.96
CA ALA A 477 3.62 -6.28 15.18
C ALA A 477 2.56 -6.70 16.20
N PHE A 478 2.44 -5.95 17.29
CA PHE A 478 1.37 -6.15 18.27
C PHE A 478 -0.01 -5.99 17.64
N GLY A 479 -0.20 -4.98 16.78
CA GLY A 479 -1.44 -4.79 16.02
C GLY A 479 -1.79 -5.99 15.13
N CYS A 480 -0.80 -6.60 14.46
CA CYS A 480 -0.99 -7.80 13.65
C CYS A 480 -1.45 -9.00 14.50
N LEU A 481 -0.86 -9.17 15.68
CA LEU A 481 -1.26 -10.21 16.63
C LEU A 481 -2.63 -9.92 17.25
N ALA A 482 -2.86 -8.70 17.71
CA ALA A 482 -4.09 -8.32 18.39
C ALA A 482 -5.33 -8.52 17.50
N ILE A 483 -5.28 -8.08 16.24
CA ILE A 483 -6.39 -8.30 15.30
C ILE A 483 -6.63 -9.79 15.08
N GLY A 484 -5.60 -10.60 15.00
CA GLY A 484 -5.73 -12.04 14.86
C GLY A 484 -6.39 -12.71 16.05
N PHE A 485 -5.94 -12.39 17.28
CA PHE A 485 -6.49 -12.97 18.50
C PHE A 485 -7.87 -12.41 18.87
N PHE A 486 -8.16 -11.15 18.55
CA PHE A 486 -9.45 -10.50 18.83
C PHE A 486 -10.30 -10.36 17.58
N ALA A 487 -10.13 -11.25 16.59
CA ALA A 487 -10.81 -11.21 15.30
C ALA A 487 -12.34 -11.03 15.38
N PRO A 488 -13.08 -11.75 16.21
CA PRO A 488 -14.54 -11.57 16.33
C PRO A 488 -14.95 -10.15 16.71
N ILE A 489 -14.20 -9.52 17.63
CA ILE A 489 -14.47 -8.13 18.07
C ILE A 489 -14.21 -7.16 16.95
N VAL A 490 -13.08 -7.33 16.24
CA VAL A 490 -12.69 -6.45 15.13
C VAL A 490 -13.68 -6.56 13.97
N ILE A 491 -14.12 -7.78 13.64
CA ILE A 491 -15.10 -8.02 12.57
C ILE A 491 -16.44 -7.37 12.92
N SER A 492 -16.94 -7.52 14.14
CA SER A 492 -18.19 -6.87 14.57
C SER A 492 -18.08 -5.34 14.55
N ALA A 493 -16.91 -4.77 14.86
CA ALA A 493 -16.65 -3.34 14.76
C ALA A 493 -16.68 -2.81 13.32
N MET A 494 -16.56 -3.68 12.30
CA MET A 494 -16.67 -3.31 10.89
C MET A 494 -18.13 -3.14 10.41
N ALA A 495 -19.13 -3.57 11.17
CA ALA A 495 -20.53 -3.54 10.75
C ALA A 495 -21.03 -2.15 10.28
N PRO A 496 -20.73 -1.02 10.97
CA PRO A 496 -21.12 0.31 10.49
C PRO A 496 -20.46 0.69 9.16
N VAL A 497 -19.22 0.23 8.92
CA VAL A 497 -18.47 0.52 7.68
C VAL A 497 -19.06 -0.26 6.51
N ILE A 498 -19.37 -1.55 6.73
CA ILE A 498 -20.02 -2.41 5.75
C ILE A 498 -21.41 -1.85 5.42
N GLY A 499 -22.19 -1.44 6.43
CA GLY A 499 -23.50 -0.84 6.26
C GLY A 499 -23.49 0.45 5.44
N ASN A 500 -22.44 1.27 5.59
CA ASN A 500 -22.28 2.51 4.80
C ASN A 500 -22.09 2.22 3.30
N VAL A 501 -21.46 1.09 2.95
CA VAL A 501 -21.21 0.70 1.55
C VAL A 501 -22.36 -0.10 0.97
N THR A 502 -22.98 -0.98 1.77
CA THR A 502 -24.01 -1.92 1.28
C THR A 502 -25.43 -1.38 1.42
N GLY A 503 -25.66 -0.39 2.27
CA GLY A 503 -27.00 0.08 2.63
C GLY A 503 -27.79 -0.89 3.54
N LEU A 504 -27.22 -2.01 3.95
CA LEU A 504 -27.86 -3.00 4.81
C LEU A 504 -27.94 -2.53 6.28
N LEU A 505 -28.95 -3.00 6.98
CA LEU A 505 -29.11 -2.72 8.41
C LEU A 505 -28.05 -3.49 9.24
N LYS A 506 -27.65 -2.93 10.36
CA LYS A 506 -26.63 -3.53 11.23
C LYS A 506 -27.02 -4.94 11.69
N ILE A 507 -28.29 -5.21 11.97
CA ILE A 507 -28.76 -6.52 12.45
C ILE A 507 -28.57 -7.60 11.36
N ASP A 508 -28.80 -7.26 10.10
CA ASP A 508 -28.60 -8.18 8.99
C ASP A 508 -27.11 -8.47 8.79
N ILE A 509 -26.28 -7.43 8.90
CA ILE A 509 -24.83 -7.54 8.80
C ILE A 509 -24.28 -8.43 9.90
N ASP A 510 -24.66 -8.20 11.16
CA ASP A 510 -24.21 -8.99 12.32
C ASP A 510 -24.62 -10.46 12.16
N THR A 511 -25.82 -10.74 11.63
CA THR A 511 -26.29 -12.10 11.33
C THR A 511 -25.41 -12.79 10.30
N HIS A 512 -25.04 -12.11 9.23
CA HIS A 512 -24.19 -12.67 8.18
C HIS A 512 -22.72 -12.81 8.63
N LEU A 513 -22.22 -11.90 9.46
CA LEU A 513 -20.88 -12.00 10.05
C LEU A 513 -20.76 -13.15 11.07
N ALA A 514 -21.86 -13.57 11.69
CA ALA A 514 -21.87 -14.70 12.62
C ALA A 514 -21.34 -16.01 11.99
N VAL A 515 -21.52 -16.19 10.67
CA VAL A 515 -21.02 -17.34 9.92
C VAL A 515 -19.49 -17.48 10.03
N VAL A 516 -18.76 -16.39 10.13
CA VAL A 516 -17.29 -16.37 10.21
C VAL A 516 -16.77 -16.19 11.64
N THR A 517 -17.53 -15.52 12.53
CA THR A 517 -17.06 -15.23 13.88
C THR A 517 -16.93 -16.49 14.73
N VAL A 518 -17.85 -17.44 14.62
CA VAL A 518 -17.79 -18.72 15.36
C VAL A 518 -16.59 -19.58 14.97
N PRO A 519 -16.33 -19.86 13.67
CA PRO A 519 -15.10 -20.53 13.27
C PRO A 519 -13.83 -19.83 13.73
N LEU A 520 -13.76 -18.49 13.63
CA LEU A 520 -12.58 -17.72 14.06
C LEU A 520 -12.35 -17.80 15.57
N GLN A 521 -13.39 -17.84 16.40
CA GLN A 521 -13.24 -18.08 17.84
C GLN A 521 -12.55 -19.42 18.11
N ARG A 522 -12.95 -20.48 17.37
CA ARG A 522 -12.32 -21.80 17.47
C ARG A 522 -10.87 -21.78 17.01
N VAL A 523 -10.56 -21.11 15.90
CA VAL A 523 -9.19 -20.92 15.41
C VAL A 523 -8.34 -20.18 16.44
N THR A 524 -8.85 -19.12 17.04
CA THR A 524 -8.15 -18.38 18.10
C THR A 524 -7.88 -19.27 19.31
N ALA A 525 -8.88 -20.02 19.80
CA ALA A 525 -8.73 -20.93 20.93
C ALA A 525 -7.67 -22.01 20.65
N LEU A 526 -7.74 -22.65 19.47
CA LEU A 526 -6.76 -23.66 19.05
C LEU A 526 -5.35 -23.08 18.94
N SER A 527 -5.23 -21.85 18.43
CA SER A 527 -3.94 -21.14 18.33
C SER A 527 -3.36 -20.84 19.71
N CYS A 528 -4.18 -20.42 20.68
CA CYS A 528 -3.76 -20.25 22.06
C CYS A 528 -3.25 -21.55 22.67
N ILE A 529 -4.00 -22.65 22.50
CA ILE A 529 -3.60 -23.98 22.97
C ILE A 529 -2.27 -24.39 22.33
N PHE A 530 -2.13 -24.21 21.04
CA PHE A 530 -0.89 -24.52 20.30
C PHE A 530 0.32 -23.73 20.83
N ILE A 531 0.16 -22.42 21.08
CA ILE A 531 1.22 -21.58 21.64
C ILE A 531 1.59 -22.02 23.06
N LEU A 532 0.59 -22.38 23.88
CA LEU A 532 0.85 -22.91 25.22
C LEU A 532 1.61 -24.23 25.18
N ILE A 533 1.24 -25.17 24.28
CA ILE A 533 1.96 -26.43 24.07
C ILE A 533 3.39 -26.15 23.60
N LEU A 534 3.59 -25.26 22.63
CA LEU A 534 4.90 -24.90 22.13
C LEU A 534 5.76 -24.28 23.24
N GLY A 535 5.21 -23.36 24.01
CA GLY A 535 5.87 -22.76 25.17
C GLY A 535 6.29 -23.79 26.21
N PHE A 536 5.39 -24.73 26.51
CA PHE A 536 5.65 -25.84 27.41
C PHE A 536 6.77 -26.77 26.88
N LEU A 537 6.75 -27.11 25.61
CA LEU A 537 7.80 -27.93 24.98
C LEU A 537 9.17 -27.22 24.98
N ILE A 538 9.19 -25.90 24.72
CA ILE A 538 10.42 -25.10 24.83
C ILE A 538 10.95 -25.09 26.27
N TYR A 539 10.05 -24.89 27.23
CA TYR A 539 10.40 -24.95 28.67
C TYR A 539 10.93 -26.33 29.05
N LEU A 540 10.21 -27.40 28.69
CA LEU A 540 10.60 -28.78 28.96
C LEU A 540 11.97 -29.10 28.34
N ARG A 541 12.18 -28.72 27.06
CA ARG A 541 13.47 -28.89 26.41
C ARG A 541 14.59 -28.16 27.14
N ARG A 542 14.38 -26.92 27.56
CA ARG A 542 15.38 -26.16 28.33
C ARG A 542 15.68 -26.82 29.67
N HIS A 543 14.66 -27.29 30.37
CA HIS A 543 14.80 -27.96 31.64
C HIS A 543 15.54 -29.30 31.52
N LEU A 544 15.15 -30.15 30.57
CA LEU A 544 15.78 -31.46 30.34
C LEU A 544 17.22 -31.37 29.82
N LEU A 545 17.58 -30.26 29.18
CA LEU A 545 18.91 -30.06 28.61
C LEU A 545 19.75 -29.05 29.43
N SER A 546 19.30 -28.64 30.63
CA SER A 546 19.99 -27.64 31.45
C SER A 546 21.42 -28.05 31.83
N ASP A 547 21.64 -29.35 32.07
CA ASP A 547 22.94 -29.88 32.51
C ASP A 547 23.89 -30.25 31.35
N ARG A 548 23.42 -30.05 30.09
CA ARG A 548 24.23 -30.35 28.91
C ARG A 548 24.98 -29.10 28.44
N THR A 549 26.26 -29.21 28.31
CA THR A 549 27.09 -28.17 27.67
C THR A 549 26.87 -28.21 26.15
N PRO A 550 26.34 -27.14 25.51
CA PRO A 550 26.18 -27.13 24.07
C PRO A 550 27.54 -27.09 23.39
N ALA A 551 27.84 -28.09 22.55
CA ALA A 551 28.99 -28.06 21.68
C ALA A 551 28.71 -27.17 20.46
N GLN A 552 29.63 -26.28 20.14
CA GLN A 552 29.63 -25.54 18.89
C GLN A 552 30.40 -26.35 17.84
N CYS A 553 29.72 -26.78 16.80
CA CYS A 553 30.34 -27.44 15.66
C CYS A 553 29.88 -26.73 14.37
N ASN A 554 30.65 -26.86 13.31
CA ASN A 554 30.25 -26.40 11.99
C ASN A 554 28.99 -27.14 11.52
N THR A 555 28.19 -26.49 10.68
CA THR A 555 27.04 -27.16 10.03
C THR A 555 27.54 -28.39 9.28
N TRP A 556 26.89 -29.54 9.51
CA TRP A 556 27.22 -30.75 8.77
C TRP A 556 26.94 -30.56 7.27
N ASP A 557 27.94 -30.77 6.45
CA ASP A 557 27.96 -30.41 5.04
C ASP A 557 28.20 -31.64 4.15
N CYS A 558 27.51 -32.72 4.46
CA CYS A 558 27.54 -33.99 3.72
C CYS A 558 28.97 -34.51 3.44
N GLY A 559 29.91 -34.29 4.38
CA GLY A 559 31.32 -34.72 4.26
C GLY A 559 32.24 -33.71 3.60
N PHE A 560 31.77 -32.53 3.20
CA PHE A 560 32.63 -31.47 2.69
C PHE A 560 33.41 -30.78 3.82
N VAL A 561 34.74 -30.79 3.75
CA VAL A 561 35.62 -30.42 4.87
C VAL A 561 35.71 -28.90 5.13
N ARG A 562 35.40 -28.07 4.14
CA ARG A 562 35.53 -26.60 4.23
C ARG A 562 34.31 -25.88 3.68
N PRO A 563 33.18 -25.91 4.39
CA PRO A 563 31.98 -25.12 3.97
C PRO A 563 32.31 -23.63 4.00
N THR A 564 31.76 -22.88 3.05
CA THR A 564 31.91 -21.44 2.97
C THR A 564 30.53 -20.77 2.91
N ALA A 565 30.44 -19.51 3.31
CA ALA A 565 29.20 -18.72 3.21
C ALA A 565 28.62 -18.61 1.78
N ARG A 566 29.38 -19.00 0.74
CA ARG A 566 28.92 -19.08 -0.64
C ARG A 566 28.12 -20.35 -0.94
N MET A 567 28.24 -21.38 -0.09
CA MET A 567 27.60 -22.69 -0.26
C MET A 567 26.24 -22.75 0.43
N GLN A 568 25.43 -21.73 0.24
CA GLN A 568 24.08 -21.60 0.78
C GLN A 568 23.12 -21.06 -0.30
N TYR A 569 21.82 -21.26 -0.12
CA TYR A 569 20.81 -20.75 -1.03
C TYR A 569 20.92 -19.25 -1.21
N THR A 570 20.92 -18.79 -2.46
CA THR A 570 20.82 -17.38 -2.82
C THR A 570 19.36 -17.02 -3.12
N ALA A 571 19.03 -15.74 -3.15
CA ALA A 571 17.69 -15.30 -3.52
C ALA A 571 17.30 -15.75 -4.95
N SER A 572 18.29 -15.72 -5.87
CA SER A 572 18.12 -16.21 -7.26
C SER A 572 17.85 -17.70 -7.29
N SER A 573 18.69 -18.53 -6.60
CA SER A 573 18.55 -19.99 -6.65
C SER A 573 17.25 -20.47 -6.02
N TYR A 574 16.81 -19.84 -4.94
CA TYR A 574 15.55 -20.16 -4.29
C TYR A 574 14.33 -19.85 -5.18
N ALA A 575 14.33 -18.69 -5.83
CA ALA A 575 13.22 -18.27 -6.68
C ALA A 575 13.21 -18.94 -8.07
N GLN A 576 14.34 -19.52 -8.52
CA GLN A 576 14.54 -20.00 -9.87
C GLN A 576 13.47 -21.01 -10.37
N PRO A 577 13.05 -22.03 -9.62
CA PRO A 577 12.04 -22.97 -10.10
C PRO A 577 10.74 -22.24 -10.49
N ILE A 578 10.25 -21.36 -9.60
CA ILE A 578 9.02 -20.59 -9.80
C ILE A 578 9.19 -19.58 -10.93
N THR A 579 10.27 -18.80 -10.94
CA THR A 579 10.52 -17.81 -12.00
C THR A 579 10.71 -18.45 -13.37
N THR A 580 11.19 -19.69 -13.44
CA THR A 580 11.29 -20.43 -14.70
C THR A 580 9.92 -20.93 -15.15
N MET A 581 9.12 -21.48 -14.25
CA MET A 581 7.75 -21.93 -14.52
C MET A 581 6.88 -20.78 -15.07
N PHE A 582 6.99 -19.60 -14.50
CA PHE A 582 6.26 -18.40 -14.93
C PHE A 582 7.07 -17.48 -15.86
N GLY A 583 8.09 -18.03 -16.56
CA GLY A 583 9.00 -17.26 -17.41
C GLY A 583 8.32 -16.47 -18.52
N PHE A 584 7.17 -16.95 -19.04
CA PHE A 584 6.36 -16.22 -20.03
C PHE A 584 5.91 -14.84 -19.51
N PHE A 585 5.49 -14.75 -18.24
CA PHE A 585 5.02 -13.50 -17.65
C PHE A 585 6.17 -12.63 -17.13
N LEU A 586 7.21 -13.24 -16.56
CA LEU A 586 8.29 -12.54 -15.86
C LEU A 586 9.40 -12.05 -16.80
N GLN A 587 9.64 -12.74 -17.91
CA GLN A 587 10.70 -12.42 -18.89
C GLN A 587 12.07 -12.14 -18.22
N THR A 588 12.46 -12.99 -17.25
CA THR A 588 13.68 -12.80 -16.46
C THR A 588 14.91 -12.96 -17.32
N HIS A 589 15.74 -11.92 -17.41
CA HIS A 589 17.02 -11.93 -18.09
C HIS A 589 18.10 -12.57 -17.21
N ARG A 590 18.87 -13.51 -17.77
CA ARG A 590 19.97 -14.19 -17.11
C ARG A 590 21.29 -13.88 -17.83
N LYS A 591 22.24 -13.31 -17.11
CA LYS A 591 23.62 -13.12 -17.57
C LYS A 591 24.50 -14.14 -16.86
N ILE A 592 24.97 -15.16 -17.60
CA ILE A 592 25.77 -16.26 -17.05
C ILE A 592 27.17 -16.18 -17.61
N HIS A 593 28.16 -16.05 -16.73
CA HIS A 593 29.55 -16.32 -17.05
C HIS A 593 29.90 -17.67 -16.43
N ALA A 594 29.74 -18.72 -17.25
CA ALA A 594 29.97 -20.09 -16.79
C ALA A 594 31.45 -20.29 -16.43
N PRO A 595 31.76 -21.11 -15.40
CA PRO A 595 33.13 -21.51 -15.10
C PRO A 595 33.75 -22.24 -16.28
N ARG A 596 34.95 -21.86 -16.68
CA ARG A 596 35.70 -22.51 -17.76
C ARG A 596 36.98 -23.15 -17.22
N GLY A 597 37.28 -24.38 -17.64
CA GLY A 597 38.45 -25.17 -17.22
C GLY A 597 38.26 -25.86 -15.85
N LEU A 598 39.30 -26.61 -15.46
CA LEU A 598 39.30 -27.39 -14.21
C LEU A 598 39.45 -26.48 -12.96
N PHE A 599 40.12 -25.32 -13.09
CA PHE A 599 40.31 -24.34 -12.02
C PHE A 599 39.82 -22.97 -12.47
N PRO A 600 38.49 -22.74 -12.43
CA PRO A 600 37.92 -21.49 -12.93
C PRO A 600 38.32 -20.32 -12.04
N VAL A 601 38.85 -19.25 -12.62
CA VAL A 601 39.27 -18.04 -11.91
C VAL A 601 38.06 -17.15 -11.59
N LYS A 602 37.06 -17.15 -12.48
CA LYS A 602 35.85 -16.29 -12.34
C LYS A 602 34.61 -16.98 -12.89
N ALA A 603 33.54 -16.91 -12.15
CA ALA A 603 32.20 -17.28 -12.59
C ALA A 603 31.19 -16.29 -12.00
N SER A 604 30.14 -15.94 -12.72
CA SER A 604 29.08 -15.08 -12.19
C SER A 604 27.72 -15.40 -12.82
N LEU A 605 26.68 -15.29 -12.00
CA LEU A 605 25.27 -15.38 -12.41
C LEU A 605 24.56 -14.12 -11.93
N HIS A 606 23.96 -13.39 -12.85
CA HIS A 606 23.11 -12.25 -12.55
C HIS A 606 21.75 -12.48 -13.20
N THR A 607 20.69 -12.34 -12.39
CA THR A 607 19.31 -12.37 -12.84
C THR A 607 18.70 -10.99 -12.65
N HIS A 608 17.92 -10.56 -13.63
CA HIS A 608 17.18 -9.30 -13.58
C HIS A 608 15.81 -9.47 -14.23
N THR A 609 14.77 -8.98 -13.55
CA THR A 609 13.40 -9.03 -14.06
C THR A 609 12.88 -7.61 -14.16
N ASP A 610 12.67 -7.16 -15.39
CA ASP A 610 12.06 -5.87 -15.69
C ASP A 610 10.54 -5.96 -15.52
N ASP A 611 9.90 -4.81 -15.31
CA ASP A 611 8.45 -4.72 -15.37
C ASP A 611 7.98 -4.78 -16.83
N VAL A 612 7.25 -5.84 -17.17
CA VAL A 612 6.78 -6.10 -18.54
C VAL A 612 5.79 -5.02 -18.98
N PHE A 613 4.95 -4.51 -18.07
CA PHE A 613 3.99 -3.44 -18.38
C PHE A 613 4.70 -2.10 -18.62
N LEU A 614 5.69 -1.76 -17.78
CA LEU A 614 6.47 -0.55 -18.00
C LEU A 614 7.19 -0.61 -19.37
N ARG A 615 7.83 -1.73 -19.68
CA ARG A 615 8.67 -1.89 -20.88
C ARG A 615 7.86 -2.13 -22.15
N GLY A 616 6.80 -2.96 -22.05
CA GLY A 616 6.00 -3.39 -23.21
C GLY A 616 4.82 -2.48 -23.53
N LEU A 617 4.28 -1.76 -22.54
CA LEU A 617 3.10 -0.92 -22.73
C LEU A 617 3.42 0.57 -22.56
N PHE A 618 3.90 1.00 -21.38
CA PHE A 618 4.02 2.43 -21.08
C PHE A 618 5.15 3.12 -21.80
N LEU A 619 6.37 2.55 -21.83
CA LEU A 619 7.50 3.18 -22.53
C LEU A 619 7.25 3.34 -24.03
N PRO A 620 6.66 2.38 -24.78
CA PRO A 620 6.29 2.59 -26.15
C PRO A 620 5.25 3.70 -26.36
N ILE A 621 4.23 3.76 -25.48
CA ILE A 621 3.22 4.82 -25.50
C ILE A 621 3.87 6.19 -25.27
N PHE A 622 4.71 6.34 -24.23
CA PHE A 622 5.41 7.59 -23.95
C PHE A 622 6.32 8.02 -25.10
N ARG A 623 7.09 7.10 -25.70
CA ARG A 623 7.91 7.39 -26.89
C ARG A 623 7.06 7.77 -28.08
N GLY A 624 5.88 7.18 -28.24
CA GLY A 624 4.92 7.53 -29.30
C GLY A 624 4.41 8.97 -29.13
N ILE A 625 3.97 9.31 -27.90
CA ILE A 625 3.52 10.67 -27.56
C ILE A 625 4.65 11.68 -27.73
N GLU A 626 5.86 11.37 -27.27
CA GLU A 626 7.04 12.21 -27.43
C GLU A 626 7.30 12.52 -28.93
N ARG A 627 7.25 11.49 -29.80
CA ARG A 627 7.42 11.68 -31.24
C ARG A 627 6.34 12.57 -31.86
N ILE A 628 5.08 12.45 -31.39
CA ILE A 628 3.96 13.29 -31.83
C ILE A 628 4.14 14.73 -31.33
N LEU A 629 4.68 14.94 -30.15
CA LEU A 629 4.88 16.26 -29.55
C LEU A 629 6.21 16.92 -29.99
N LEU A 630 7.19 16.15 -30.49
CA LEU A 630 8.46 16.67 -30.97
C LEU A 630 8.30 17.87 -31.92
N PRO A 631 7.36 17.88 -32.92
CA PRO A 631 7.15 19.05 -33.76
C PRO A 631 6.72 20.30 -32.99
N LEU A 632 6.09 20.17 -31.85
CA LEU A 632 5.70 21.33 -31.01
C LEU A 632 6.89 22.06 -30.40
N HIS A 633 8.09 21.43 -30.34
CA HIS A 633 9.32 22.12 -29.98
C HIS A 633 9.64 23.28 -30.92
N TRP A 634 9.15 23.24 -32.18
CA TRP A 634 9.25 24.35 -33.09
C TRP A 634 8.57 25.63 -32.59
N LEU A 635 7.54 25.51 -31.77
CA LEU A 635 6.87 26.64 -31.12
C LEU A 635 7.75 27.29 -30.01
N GLN A 636 8.75 26.57 -29.50
CA GLN A 636 9.61 26.95 -28.37
C GLN A 636 11.00 27.40 -28.85
N GLN A 637 11.06 28.47 -29.66
CA GLN A 637 12.30 28.93 -30.31
C GLN A 637 13.18 29.84 -29.43
N GLY A 638 12.80 30.16 -28.20
CA GLY A 638 13.56 31.03 -27.31
C GLY A 638 13.58 32.51 -27.74
N ARG A 639 12.85 32.94 -28.78
CA ARG A 639 12.76 34.30 -29.26
C ARG A 639 11.52 34.97 -28.72
N VAL A 640 11.71 35.98 -27.87
CA VAL A 640 10.62 36.72 -27.20
C VAL A 640 9.63 37.32 -28.21
N GLN A 641 10.12 37.79 -29.38
CA GLN A 641 9.28 38.35 -30.44
C GLN A 641 8.23 37.36 -30.97
N ILE A 642 8.59 36.09 -31.04
CA ILE A 642 7.66 35.04 -31.54
C ILE A 642 6.59 34.76 -30.47
N TYR A 643 6.95 34.78 -29.21
CA TYR A 643 5.97 34.62 -28.12
C TYR A 643 4.98 35.78 -28.06
N ILE A 644 5.43 37.01 -28.28
CA ILE A 644 4.56 38.18 -28.40
C ILE A 644 3.63 38.04 -29.60
N LEU A 645 4.12 37.52 -30.73
CA LEU A 645 3.31 37.25 -31.92
C LEU A 645 2.23 36.18 -31.59
N TYR A 646 2.57 35.11 -30.89
CA TYR A 646 1.58 34.12 -30.49
C TYR A 646 0.48 34.69 -29.60
N VAL A 647 0.84 35.54 -28.62
CA VAL A 647 -0.12 36.22 -27.77
C VAL A 647 -1.02 37.14 -28.60
N ALA A 648 -0.45 37.93 -29.52
CA ALA A 648 -1.21 38.83 -30.40
C ALA A 648 -2.19 38.08 -31.31
N VAL A 649 -1.74 36.99 -31.95
CA VAL A 649 -2.59 36.12 -32.78
C VAL A 649 -3.71 35.46 -31.97
N THR A 650 -3.40 34.97 -30.77
CA THR A 650 -4.41 34.38 -29.88
C THR A 650 -5.47 35.41 -29.46
N ILE A 651 -5.07 36.60 -29.06
CA ILE A 651 -5.99 37.69 -28.71
C ILE A 651 -6.87 38.06 -29.92
N LEU A 652 -6.26 38.19 -31.11
CA LEU A 652 -7.00 38.49 -32.34
C LEU A 652 -8.03 37.38 -32.67
N ALA A 653 -7.64 36.14 -32.56
CA ALA A 653 -8.53 35.00 -32.78
C ALA A 653 -9.70 34.98 -31.79
N LEU A 654 -9.44 35.26 -30.49
CA LEU A 654 -10.47 35.33 -29.46
C LEU A 654 -11.41 36.52 -29.67
N LEU A 655 -10.89 37.69 -30.10
CA LEU A 655 -11.70 38.83 -30.45
C LEU A 655 -12.62 38.56 -31.63
N ILE A 656 -12.11 37.91 -32.70
CA ILE A 656 -12.92 37.50 -33.86
C ILE A 656 -13.98 36.49 -33.44
N TRP A 657 -13.64 35.54 -32.55
CA TRP A 657 -14.60 34.56 -32.02
C TRP A 657 -15.71 35.21 -31.19
N ASN A 658 -15.38 36.23 -30.38
CA ASN A 658 -16.33 36.90 -29.50
C ASN A 658 -17.18 37.97 -30.24
N LEU A 659 -16.78 38.36 -31.46
CA LEU A 659 -17.56 39.27 -32.35
C LEU A 659 -18.55 38.49 -33.23
N ARG A 660 -18.55 37.16 -33.20
CA ARG A 660 -19.59 36.29 -33.77
C ARG A 660 -20.62 35.90 -32.70
#